data_1bd699de7ba4ee87aa75c54251409780
#
_entry.id   1bd699de7ba4ee87aa75c54251409780
#
_cell.length_a   1.000
_cell.length_b   1.000
_cell.length_c   1.000
_cell.angle_alpha   90.00
_cell.angle_beta   90.00
_cell.angle_gamma   90.00
#
_symmetry.space_group_name_H-M   'P 1'
#
loop_
_entity.id
_entity.type
_entity.pdbx_description
1 polymer ?
#
loop_
_entity_poly.entity_id
_entity_poly.type
_entity_poly.pdbx_seq_one_letter_code
_entity_poly.pdbx_strand_id
1 'polypeptide(L)'
;MPVCCLAQLENKIDSPTEGVLTEAYVCEDVMMDDLLKMLARFSSYVVADYQECEEPNSRGEKCGCFKGESTMKSNEAGVRTNADLSMICAFLVKYAQPKGVALPSGITYQMLKKYAMESLVFAYSTHKANKLKICADGRNWGSVSVNDNVWESSLWAMSVAYSAFFQWDDLTAKQREYIRNLLVAECQYELQRTIPTGYIGDTKAEENGWEADVLAATLGLFPDDSLAQMWFDRMRLFAINSYSHKNDATDESVIDPGYDLKRVKDLYIAPNLYDDYTLQNHNYFHTSYQNVVIQELGEAVLALELFQAGEKRKNVWKTNALMHNCEEVFDCVLAWLALADGELAMPNGNDWSMFLYDQITSYSTLACFQRNPDALLLENLAYKQIKARQTTTDDGSWLLRPDVQARRMGVQAHRIMMTYLMHLVKPTTGIVPTKWETLRQRHSTAMLFPSQNLARAYTKERFTTFSWSEGLKSYTGYFTSDKVDKNKIVVPYRKHNTGNILGWYDVEGKKTNARPVMKGEFHFNGDGYIMNGELITNDSALSNRFSLYSTPRNAFIYLDYVKANDSCQITKEKGGLLAISTDEFTKEKRTLYYYERNNENIKVVQTDGKDMLTLNSDWVNIDNEIGVIGLNGKRIAFGDKSTENSIITAKLYPMFSDEVRTVCKGEVVDKRNLVYYANISASDMGKMSQRLCSLKQQLPEGWNGVIAPDSLGAYLFISNFDGKITEHTIGNVQYPLVKDGETLGMWAPVFNVETYISNSHSTAKFTLEHNRSFGQPINFFIKGDNVIASSDSESMAYVKARKNTTIIMAVCVDNMEKLVIRDFKLKAGQTVTIKVENGDFMVM
;
A
#
# COMPACT_ATOMS: atom_id res chain seq x y z
N MET A 1 -7.07 -24.35 4.08
CA MET A 1 -7.64 -23.02 4.37
C MET A 1 -6.85 -22.42 5.52
N PRO A 2 -6.31 -21.24 5.41
CA PRO A 2 -5.78 -20.59 6.59
C PRO A 2 -6.98 -20.20 7.45
N VAL A 3 -7.03 -20.73 8.64
CA VAL A 3 -8.13 -20.59 9.60
C VAL A 3 -8.39 -19.15 10.04
N CYS A 4 -7.54 -18.21 9.65
CA CYS A 4 -7.68 -16.80 10.01
C CYS A 4 -8.70 -16.00 9.18
N CYS A 5 -8.97 -16.36 7.93
CA CYS A 5 -9.94 -15.60 7.11
C CYS A 5 -11.40 -16.00 7.35
N LEU A 6 -11.66 -17.21 7.81
CA LEU A 6 -13.03 -17.70 8.00
C LEU A 6 -13.64 -17.47 9.38
N ALA A 7 -12.84 -17.23 10.41
CA ALA A 7 -13.35 -17.04 11.77
C ALA A 7 -13.92 -15.64 12.06
N GLN A 8 -13.74 -14.68 11.16
CA GLN A 8 -14.25 -13.30 11.31
C GLN A 8 -15.47 -12.97 10.44
N LEU A 9 -15.85 -13.87 9.52
CA LEU A 9 -16.99 -13.67 8.61
C LEU A 9 -18.36 -14.07 9.19
N GLU A 10 -18.43 -14.64 10.41
CA GLU A 10 -19.71 -15.02 11.02
C GLU A 10 -20.38 -13.93 11.87
N ASN A 11 -19.94 -12.70 11.85
CA ASN A 11 -20.71 -11.61 12.45
C ASN A 11 -21.75 -11.13 11.45
N LYS A 12 -23.01 -11.48 11.73
CA LYS A 12 -24.22 -11.14 11.01
C LYS A 12 -24.15 -9.76 10.35
N ILE A 13 -24.23 -9.79 9.04
CA ILE A 13 -24.59 -8.64 8.23
C ILE A 13 -26.05 -8.32 8.56
N ASP A 14 -26.27 -7.27 9.34
CA ASP A 14 -27.57 -6.63 9.37
C ASP A 14 -27.84 -6.09 7.96
N SER A 15 -29.01 -6.43 7.41
CA SER A 15 -29.46 -5.99 6.10
C SER A 15 -29.24 -4.48 5.95
N PRO A 16 -28.68 -3.99 4.83
CA PRO A 16 -28.46 -2.58 4.64
C PRO A 16 -29.84 -1.87 4.64
N THR A 17 -30.11 -1.14 5.70
CA THR A 17 -31.11 -0.08 5.62
C THR A 17 -30.66 0.87 4.50
N GLU A 18 -31.55 1.20 3.58
CA GLU A 18 -31.34 2.20 2.52
C GLU A 18 -30.75 3.47 3.13
N GLY A 19 -29.42 3.53 3.18
CA GLY A 19 -28.69 4.69 3.65
C GLY A 19 -28.43 5.62 2.48
N VAL A 20 -28.86 6.84 2.61
CA VAL A 20 -28.51 7.95 1.72
C VAL A 20 -27.00 7.89 1.44
N LEU A 21 -26.63 7.83 0.16
CA LEU A 21 -25.24 7.99 -0.30
C LEU A 21 -24.69 9.27 0.36
N THR A 22 -23.57 9.15 1.04
CA THR A 22 -22.92 10.33 1.64
C THR A 22 -22.62 11.34 0.54
N GLU A 23 -22.61 12.64 0.85
CA GLU A 23 -22.24 13.75 -0.09
C GLU A 23 -20.87 13.51 -0.78
N ALA A 24 -20.13 12.51 -0.32
CA ALA A 24 -18.83 12.14 -0.82
C ALA A 24 -18.83 11.31 -2.12
N TYR A 25 -19.91 10.60 -2.46
CA TYR A 25 -19.93 9.73 -3.65
C TYR A 25 -20.36 10.50 -4.90
N VAL A 26 -19.55 10.44 -5.96
CA VAL A 26 -19.86 10.99 -7.27
C VAL A 26 -20.53 9.89 -8.10
N CYS A 27 -21.71 10.15 -8.64
CA CYS A 27 -22.42 9.18 -9.45
C CYS A 27 -21.68 8.86 -10.76
N GLU A 28 -21.91 7.67 -11.30
CA GLU A 28 -21.24 7.13 -12.47
C GLU A 28 -21.27 8.09 -13.67
N ASP A 29 -22.43 8.66 -14.02
CA ASP A 29 -22.55 9.58 -15.16
C ASP A 29 -21.64 10.82 -15.03
N VAL A 30 -21.55 11.39 -13.82
CA VAL A 30 -20.69 12.55 -13.56
C VAL A 30 -19.22 12.17 -13.62
N MET A 31 -18.85 11.01 -13.05
CA MET A 31 -17.49 10.50 -13.13
C MET A 31 -17.08 10.26 -14.58
N MET A 32 -17.94 9.59 -15.36
CA MET A 32 -17.70 9.32 -16.78
C MET A 32 -17.49 10.59 -17.61
N ASP A 33 -18.29 11.61 -17.36
CA ASP A 33 -18.16 12.92 -18.03
C ASP A 33 -16.85 13.62 -17.63
N ASP A 34 -16.47 13.55 -16.37
CA ASP A 34 -15.21 14.11 -15.88
C ASP A 34 -13.98 13.36 -16.42
N LEU A 35 -14.02 12.02 -16.56
CA LEU A 35 -12.94 11.23 -17.16
C LEU A 35 -12.67 11.69 -18.60
N LEU A 36 -13.73 11.91 -19.39
CA LEU A 36 -13.60 12.47 -20.75
C LEU A 36 -12.99 13.86 -20.74
N LYS A 37 -13.43 14.73 -19.84
CA LYS A 37 -12.88 16.10 -19.72
C LYS A 37 -11.43 16.10 -19.28
N MET A 38 -11.04 15.20 -18.38
CA MET A 38 -9.64 15.03 -17.97
C MET A 38 -8.76 14.62 -19.15
N LEU A 39 -9.19 13.64 -19.96
CA LEU A 39 -8.45 13.22 -21.15
C LEU A 39 -8.43 14.31 -22.23
N ALA A 40 -9.54 15.04 -22.42
CA ALA A 40 -9.58 16.18 -23.32
C ALA A 40 -8.60 17.28 -22.91
N ARG A 41 -8.52 17.62 -21.61
CA ARG A 41 -7.53 18.57 -21.08
C ARG A 41 -6.09 18.07 -21.27
N PHE A 42 -5.84 16.79 -21.07
CA PHE A 42 -4.54 16.15 -21.26
C PHE A 42 -4.05 16.24 -22.72
N SER A 43 -4.93 16.49 -23.70
CA SER A 43 -4.54 16.68 -25.10
C SER A 43 -3.53 17.82 -25.31
N SER A 44 -3.43 18.79 -24.38
CA SER A 44 -2.38 19.82 -24.40
C SER A 44 -0.99 19.19 -24.29
N TYR A 45 -0.80 18.30 -23.34
CA TYR A 45 0.43 17.53 -23.17
C TYR A 45 0.72 16.65 -24.40
N VAL A 46 -0.30 15.92 -24.88
CA VAL A 46 -0.18 15.00 -26.03
C VAL A 46 0.29 15.74 -27.28
N VAL A 47 -0.29 16.90 -27.59
CA VAL A 47 0.07 17.71 -28.77
C VAL A 47 1.49 18.25 -28.66
N ALA A 48 1.91 18.67 -27.47
CA ALA A 48 3.28 19.15 -27.23
C ALA A 48 4.34 18.05 -27.32
N ASP A 49 3.97 16.81 -27.03
CA ASP A 49 4.86 15.65 -27.10
C ASP A 49 4.93 15.02 -28.50
N TYR A 50 3.97 15.30 -29.39
CA TYR A 50 3.93 14.75 -30.73
C TYR A 50 5.06 15.27 -31.62
N GLN A 51 5.63 14.36 -32.44
CA GLN A 51 6.68 14.66 -33.42
C GLN A 51 6.38 13.92 -34.73
N GLU A 52 6.33 14.66 -35.83
CA GLU A 52 6.24 14.10 -37.18
C GLU A 52 7.58 13.46 -37.57
N CYS A 53 7.55 12.29 -38.20
CA CYS A 53 8.75 11.67 -38.73
C CYS A 53 9.18 12.37 -40.01
N GLU A 54 10.49 12.62 -40.15
CA GLU A 54 11.07 13.25 -41.38
C GLU A 54 10.75 12.43 -42.64
N GLU A 55 10.81 11.09 -42.50
CA GLU A 55 10.60 10.15 -43.61
C GLU A 55 9.37 9.28 -43.40
N PRO A 56 8.59 9.02 -44.44
CA PRO A 56 7.50 8.05 -44.38
C PRO A 56 8.08 6.63 -44.22
N ASN A 57 7.16 5.66 -44.02
CA ASN A 57 7.58 4.25 -44.09
C ASN A 57 7.90 3.82 -45.53
N SER A 58 8.41 2.61 -45.74
CA SER A 58 8.79 2.08 -47.04
C SER A 58 7.64 1.94 -48.04
N ARG A 59 6.40 2.21 -47.62
CA ARG A 59 5.19 2.26 -48.47
C ARG A 59 4.73 3.67 -48.77
N GLY A 60 5.45 4.69 -48.30
CA GLY A 60 5.09 6.08 -48.51
C GLY A 60 4.02 6.58 -47.56
N GLU A 61 3.68 5.82 -46.49
CA GLU A 61 2.70 6.25 -45.48
C GLU A 61 3.38 7.21 -44.49
N LYS A 62 2.73 8.33 -44.17
CA LYS A 62 3.22 9.27 -43.18
C LYS A 62 3.22 8.64 -41.80
N CYS A 63 4.26 8.92 -41.07
CA CYS A 63 4.49 8.45 -39.71
C CYS A 63 4.68 9.64 -38.76
N GLY A 64 4.28 9.44 -37.52
CA GLY A 64 4.59 10.33 -36.42
C GLY A 64 4.72 9.51 -35.13
N CYS A 65 5.25 10.12 -34.11
CA CYS A 65 5.42 9.47 -32.81
C CYS A 65 5.41 10.48 -31.70
N PHE A 66 5.40 10.00 -30.48
CA PHE A 66 5.53 10.83 -29.29
C PHE A 66 6.97 10.71 -28.75
N LYS A 67 7.50 11.82 -28.25
CA LYS A 67 8.89 11.91 -27.78
C LYS A 67 9.13 10.96 -26.60
N GLY A 68 8.21 10.99 -25.61
CA GLY A 68 8.36 10.19 -24.41
C GLY A 68 9.66 10.46 -23.66
N GLU A 69 10.12 9.49 -22.91
CA GLU A 69 11.42 9.52 -22.22
C GLU A 69 12.60 9.20 -23.16
N SER A 70 12.31 8.63 -24.32
CA SER A 70 13.33 8.10 -25.21
C SER A 70 12.83 8.08 -26.65
N THR A 71 12.89 9.22 -27.30
CA THR A 71 12.35 9.48 -28.64
C THR A 71 12.52 8.31 -29.61
N MET A 72 11.41 7.74 -30.04
CA MET A 72 11.31 6.75 -31.13
C MET A 72 12.19 5.51 -30.98
N LYS A 73 12.66 5.17 -29.79
CA LYS A 73 13.45 3.94 -29.56
C LYS A 73 12.56 2.69 -29.52
N SER A 74 13.18 1.55 -29.78
CA SER A 74 12.53 0.22 -29.82
C SER A 74 12.26 -0.40 -28.43
N ASN A 75 12.38 0.37 -27.37
CA ASN A 75 12.20 -0.05 -25.98
C ASN A 75 10.95 0.55 -25.33
N GLU A 76 10.66 0.13 -24.10
CA GLU A 76 9.55 0.59 -23.28
C GLU A 76 9.42 2.13 -23.26
N ALA A 77 10.51 2.84 -23.06
CA ALA A 77 10.48 4.31 -22.96
C ALA A 77 10.05 5.02 -24.27
N GLY A 78 10.24 4.38 -25.42
CA GLY A 78 9.84 4.91 -26.73
C GLY A 78 8.52 4.36 -27.23
N VAL A 79 8.43 3.06 -27.42
CA VAL A 79 7.26 2.42 -28.07
C VAL A 79 6.04 2.43 -27.17
N ARG A 80 6.18 2.15 -25.86
CA ARG A 80 5.04 2.17 -24.93
C ARG A 80 4.39 3.55 -24.90
N THR A 81 5.18 4.61 -24.73
CA THR A 81 4.64 5.99 -24.75
C THR A 81 3.92 6.29 -26.04
N ASN A 82 4.50 5.86 -27.19
CA ASN A 82 3.88 6.03 -28.49
C ASN A 82 2.53 5.29 -28.59
N ALA A 83 2.46 4.05 -28.17
CA ALA A 83 1.25 3.23 -28.22
C ALA A 83 0.15 3.80 -27.32
N ASP A 84 0.48 4.17 -26.08
CA ASP A 84 -0.49 4.75 -25.13
C ASP A 84 -1.05 6.08 -25.66
N LEU A 85 -0.22 7.01 -26.11
CA LEU A 85 -0.70 8.32 -26.58
C LEU A 85 -1.42 8.25 -27.93
N SER A 86 -1.04 7.34 -28.82
CA SER A 86 -1.81 7.03 -30.03
C SER A 86 -3.22 6.58 -29.70
N MET A 87 -3.35 5.66 -28.77
CA MET A 87 -4.63 5.14 -28.32
C MET A 87 -5.50 6.23 -27.70
N ILE A 88 -4.94 7.13 -26.87
CA ILE A 88 -5.67 8.28 -26.28
C ILE A 88 -6.18 9.23 -27.35
N CYS A 89 -5.36 9.58 -28.35
CA CYS A 89 -5.80 10.42 -29.47
C CYS A 89 -7.00 9.81 -30.21
N ALA A 90 -6.91 8.53 -30.53
CA ALA A 90 -7.98 7.79 -31.21
C ALA A 90 -9.26 7.71 -30.37
N PHE A 91 -9.12 7.44 -29.07
CA PHE A 91 -10.21 7.42 -28.11
C PHE A 91 -10.95 8.74 -28.05
N LEU A 92 -10.24 9.86 -27.91
CA LEU A 92 -10.88 11.20 -27.86
C LEU A 92 -11.67 11.50 -29.13
N VAL A 93 -11.18 11.12 -30.30
CA VAL A 93 -11.91 11.26 -31.57
C VAL A 93 -13.17 10.38 -31.56
N LYS A 94 -13.09 9.15 -31.09
CA LYS A 94 -14.22 8.20 -31.12
C LYS A 94 -15.30 8.50 -30.07
N TYR A 95 -14.92 8.90 -28.87
CA TYR A 95 -15.87 9.00 -27.75
C TYR A 95 -16.10 10.41 -27.21
N ALA A 96 -15.12 11.30 -27.27
CA ALA A 96 -15.27 12.68 -26.77
C ALA A 96 -15.84 13.62 -27.85
N GLN A 97 -15.40 13.49 -29.10
CA GLN A 97 -15.89 14.33 -30.20
C GLN A 97 -17.42 14.23 -30.42
N PRO A 98 -18.04 13.03 -30.49
CA PRO A 98 -19.49 12.93 -30.68
C PRO A 98 -20.30 13.52 -29.53
N LYS A 99 -19.73 13.59 -28.33
CA LYS A 99 -20.35 14.21 -27.15
C LYS A 99 -20.10 15.71 -27.06
N GLY A 100 -19.39 16.31 -28.03
CA GLY A 100 -19.10 17.72 -28.03
C GLY A 100 -18.17 18.21 -26.91
N VAL A 101 -17.33 17.34 -26.39
CA VAL A 101 -16.38 17.71 -25.33
C VAL A 101 -15.38 18.71 -25.87
N ALA A 102 -15.23 19.86 -25.19
CA ALA A 102 -14.32 20.91 -25.61
C ALA A 102 -12.85 20.51 -25.40
N LEU A 103 -12.03 20.82 -26.40
CA LEU A 103 -10.58 20.68 -26.30
C LEU A 103 -9.94 22.02 -25.89
N PRO A 104 -8.71 22.00 -25.35
CA PRO A 104 -7.94 23.22 -25.07
C PRO A 104 -7.78 24.10 -26.34
N SER A 105 -7.58 25.41 -26.13
CA SER A 105 -7.42 26.37 -27.23
C SER A 105 -6.29 26.00 -28.19
N GLY A 106 -6.55 26.03 -29.49
CA GLY A 106 -5.57 25.69 -30.52
C GLY A 106 -5.48 24.20 -30.86
N ILE A 107 -6.18 23.32 -30.13
CA ILE A 107 -6.23 21.87 -30.37
C ILE A 107 -7.55 21.51 -31.04
N THR A 108 -7.50 20.65 -32.06
CA THR A 108 -8.69 20.21 -32.79
C THR A 108 -8.76 18.68 -32.86
N TYR A 109 -9.95 18.15 -32.95
CA TYR A 109 -10.15 16.69 -33.17
C TYR A 109 -9.50 16.21 -34.47
N GLN A 110 -9.37 17.09 -35.50
CA GLN A 110 -8.67 16.73 -36.72
C GLN A 110 -7.16 16.54 -36.48
N MET A 111 -6.53 17.36 -35.62
CA MET A 111 -5.14 17.16 -35.22
C MET A 111 -4.99 15.82 -34.48
N LEU A 112 -5.86 15.53 -33.52
CA LEU A 112 -5.82 14.28 -32.77
C LEU A 112 -6.02 13.07 -33.68
N LYS A 113 -6.95 13.16 -34.66
CA LYS A 113 -7.15 12.10 -35.67
C LYS A 113 -5.91 11.86 -36.52
N LYS A 114 -5.23 12.94 -36.95
CA LYS A 114 -3.94 12.84 -37.66
C LYS A 114 -2.90 12.14 -36.81
N TYR A 115 -2.72 12.58 -35.57
CA TYR A 115 -1.72 12.03 -34.67
C TYR A 115 -1.98 10.57 -34.30
N ALA A 116 -3.23 10.20 -34.06
CA ALA A 116 -3.64 8.81 -33.85
C ALA A 116 -3.26 7.92 -35.03
N MET A 117 -3.56 8.36 -36.27
CA MET A 117 -3.27 7.58 -37.47
C MET A 117 -1.78 7.47 -37.72
N GLU A 118 -1.05 8.59 -37.73
CA GLU A 118 0.40 8.59 -38.02
C GLU A 118 1.23 7.82 -36.98
N SER A 119 0.81 7.86 -35.70
CA SER A 119 1.48 7.07 -34.64
C SER A 119 1.13 5.59 -34.68
N LEU A 120 -0.10 5.23 -35.08
CA LEU A 120 -0.44 3.83 -35.35
C LEU A 120 0.35 3.27 -36.55
N VAL A 121 0.50 4.09 -37.62
CA VAL A 121 1.35 3.73 -38.77
C VAL A 121 2.80 3.53 -38.32
N PHE A 122 3.34 4.40 -37.46
CA PHE A 122 4.68 4.22 -36.90
C PHE A 122 4.79 2.90 -36.12
N ALA A 123 3.84 2.64 -35.24
CA ALA A 123 3.86 1.42 -34.41
C ALA A 123 3.90 0.13 -35.24
N TYR A 124 2.95 -0.07 -36.17
CA TYR A 124 2.97 -1.29 -36.97
C TYR A 124 4.13 -1.35 -37.97
N SER A 125 4.62 -0.20 -38.48
CA SER A 125 5.73 -0.16 -39.43
C SER A 125 7.07 -0.55 -38.81
N THR A 126 7.29 -0.16 -37.55
CA THR A 126 8.53 -0.44 -36.81
C THR A 126 8.53 -1.80 -36.12
N HIS A 127 7.41 -2.54 -36.13
CA HIS A 127 7.36 -3.86 -35.57
C HIS A 127 8.12 -4.91 -36.42
N LYS A 128 8.77 -5.86 -35.76
CA LYS A 128 9.57 -6.95 -36.39
C LYS A 128 8.80 -7.78 -37.42
N ALA A 129 7.47 -7.92 -37.26
CA ALA A 129 6.66 -8.64 -38.24
C ALA A 129 6.51 -7.93 -39.58
N ASN A 130 6.56 -6.60 -39.62
CA ASN A 130 6.33 -5.81 -40.85
C ASN A 130 7.60 -5.17 -41.40
N LYS A 131 8.49 -4.65 -40.56
CA LYS A 131 9.79 -4.05 -40.94
C LYS A 131 9.71 -2.98 -42.04
N LEU A 132 8.66 -2.13 -41.98
CA LEU A 132 8.46 -1.08 -42.99
C LEU A 132 9.22 0.21 -42.65
N LYS A 133 9.68 0.32 -41.40
CA LYS A 133 10.48 1.44 -40.88
C LYS A 133 11.33 0.93 -39.72
N ILE A 134 12.40 1.66 -39.41
CA ILE A 134 13.29 1.38 -38.28
C ILE A 134 13.09 2.45 -37.22
N CYS A 135 13.11 2.07 -35.92
CA CYS A 135 13.15 3.03 -34.82
C CYS A 135 14.46 3.84 -34.82
N ALA A 136 14.50 4.97 -34.09
CA ALA A 136 15.63 5.88 -34.04
C ALA A 136 16.95 5.24 -33.51
N ASP A 137 16.83 4.14 -32.75
CA ASP A 137 17.99 3.34 -32.31
C ASP A 137 18.46 2.26 -33.30
N GLY A 138 17.92 2.27 -34.52
CA GLY A 138 18.30 1.34 -35.57
C GLY A 138 17.71 -0.06 -35.45
N ARG A 139 16.72 -0.26 -34.58
CA ARG A 139 16.08 -1.57 -34.31
C ARG A 139 14.62 -1.57 -34.70
N ASN A 140 14.05 -2.77 -34.72
CA ASN A 140 12.61 -2.99 -34.74
C ASN A 140 12.17 -3.54 -33.36
N TRP A 141 10.97 -3.18 -32.91
CA TRP A 141 10.41 -3.66 -31.66
C TRP A 141 9.55 -4.92 -31.87
N GLY A 142 9.17 -5.56 -30.75
CA GLY A 142 8.22 -6.66 -30.71
C GLY A 142 8.84 -8.05 -30.66
N SER A 143 8.00 -9.06 -30.46
CA SER A 143 8.34 -10.47 -30.33
C SER A 143 7.78 -11.26 -31.51
N VAL A 144 8.67 -11.91 -32.28
CA VAL A 144 8.28 -12.77 -33.41
C VAL A 144 8.87 -14.17 -33.29
N SER A 145 9.73 -14.40 -32.31
CA SER A 145 10.45 -15.63 -32.05
C SER A 145 10.69 -15.82 -30.57
N VAL A 146 10.73 -17.06 -30.11
CA VAL A 146 11.05 -17.43 -28.71
C VAL A 146 12.41 -16.89 -28.22
N ASN A 147 13.27 -16.46 -29.13
CA ASN A 147 14.57 -15.89 -28.80
C ASN A 147 14.55 -14.37 -28.63
N ASP A 148 13.42 -13.72 -28.86
CA ASP A 148 13.35 -12.25 -28.84
C ASP A 148 13.41 -11.67 -27.44
N ASN A 149 12.93 -12.34 -26.44
CA ASN A 149 12.97 -11.95 -25.02
C ASN A 149 12.55 -10.49 -24.74
N VAL A 150 11.50 -10.03 -25.40
CA VAL A 150 10.94 -8.68 -25.22
C VAL A 150 9.61 -8.83 -24.47
N TRP A 151 9.71 -9.11 -23.21
CA TRP A 151 8.59 -9.48 -22.35
C TRP A 151 7.48 -8.41 -22.20
N GLU A 152 7.80 -7.14 -22.40
CA GLU A 152 6.83 -6.04 -22.35
C GLU A 152 6.15 -5.75 -23.70
N SER A 153 6.54 -6.38 -24.80
CA SER A 153 5.97 -6.07 -26.13
C SER A 153 4.49 -6.42 -26.25
N SER A 154 4.00 -7.36 -25.48
CA SER A 154 2.58 -7.70 -25.36
C SER A 154 1.73 -6.50 -24.93
N LEU A 155 2.15 -5.74 -23.92
CA LEU A 155 1.49 -4.52 -23.46
C LEU A 155 1.39 -3.45 -24.55
N TRP A 156 2.49 -3.25 -25.31
CA TRP A 156 2.50 -2.27 -26.38
C TRP A 156 1.60 -2.70 -27.55
N ALA A 157 1.62 -3.98 -27.86
CA ALA A 157 0.76 -4.56 -28.89
C ALA A 157 -0.73 -4.47 -28.52
N MET A 158 -1.08 -4.68 -27.25
CA MET A 158 -2.44 -4.48 -26.76
C MET A 158 -2.89 -3.02 -26.95
N SER A 159 -2.08 -2.03 -26.59
CA SER A 159 -2.37 -0.61 -26.83
C SER A 159 -2.55 -0.31 -28.34
N VAL A 160 -1.75 -0.93 -29.21
CA VAL A 160 -1.91 -0.84 -30.67
C VAL A 160 -3.27 -1.45 -31.10
N ALA A 161 -3.69 -2.57 -30.51
CA ALA A 161 -4.99 -3.17 -30.81
C ALA A 161 -6.16 -2.24 -30.47
N TYR A 162 -6.14 -1.61 -29.30
CA TYR A 162 -7.16 -0.61 -28.91
C TYR A 162 -7.13 0.62 -29.84
N SER A 163 -5.94 1.15 -30.15
CA SER A 163 -5.80 2.26 -31.11
C SER A 163 -6.39 1.92 -32.47
N ALA A 164 -6.12 0.71 -32.96
CA ALA A 164 -6.69 0.20 -34.22
C ALA A 164 -8.21 0.03 -34.14
N PHE A 165 -8.74 -0.52 -33.04
CA PHE A 165 -10.18 -0.65 -32.82
C PHE A 165 -10.90 0.70 -32.90
N PHE A 166 -10.35 1.73 -32.26
CA PHE A 166 -10.96 3.06 -32.27
C PHE A 166 -10.98 3.68 -33.67
N GLN A 167 -10.02 3.35 -34.52
CA GLN A 167 -9.85 3.86 -35.87
C GLN A 167 -10.27 2.88 -36.97
N TRP A 168 -10.90 1.76 -36.60
CA TRP A 168 -11.10 0.62 -37.50
C TRP A 168 -11.71 0.98 -38.86
N ASP A 169 -12.71 1.87 -38.86
CA ASP A 169 -13.43 2.29 -40.07
C ASP A 169 -12.58 3.21 -40.97
N ASP A 170 -11.60 3.89 -40.42
CA ASP A 170 -10.68 4.75 -41.15
C ASP A 170 -9.47 3.99 -41.75
N LEU A 171 -9.24 2.74 -41.32
CA LEU A 171 -8.13 1.91 -41.76
C LEU A 171 -8.39 1.27 -43.12
N THR A 172 -7.41 1.34 -44.02
CA THR A 172 -7.42 0.56 -45.28
C THR A 172 -7.25 -0.94 -44.98
N ALA A 173 -7.69 -1.77 -45.91
CA ALA A 173 -7.49 -3.24 -45.79
C ALA A 173 -6.02 -3.61 -45.58
N LYS A 174 -5.09 -2.87 -46.19
CA LYS A 174 -3.65 -3.14 -46.07
C LYS A 174 -3.10 -2.75 -44.70
N GLN A 175 -3.58 -1.66 -44.12
CA GLN A 175 -3.24 -1.28 -42.75
C GLN A 175 -3.78 -2.29 -41.72
N ARG A 176 -5.02 -2.74 -41.88
CA ARG A 176 -5.58 -3.83 -41.04
C ARG A 176 -4.76 -5.12 -41.16
N GLU A 177 -4.24 -5.46 -42.35
CA GLU A 177 -3.31 -6.59 -42.54
C GLU A 177 -2.01 -6.40 -41.75
N TYR A 178 -1.38 -5.21 -41.77
CA TYR A 178 -0.16 -4.96 -41.00
C TYR A 178 -0.41 -5.01 -39.48
N ILE A 179 -1.54 -4.51 -39.03
CA ILE A 179 -1.94 -4.60 -37.60
C ILE A 179 -2.15 -6.07 -37.22
N ARG A 180 -2.85 -6.84 -38.08
CA ARG A 180 -3.02 -8.28 -37.88
C ARG A 180 -1.68 -9.01 -37.83
N ASN A 181 -0.74 -8.70 -38.72
CA ASN A 181 0.58 -9.33 -38.73
C ASN A 181 1.33 -9.08 -37.41
N LEU A 182 1.27 -7.86 -36.88
CA LEU A 182 1.84 -7.49 -35.58
C LEU A 182 1.23 -8.34 -34.46
N LEU A 183 -0.09 -8.30 -34.32
CA LEU A 183 -0.80 -8.96 -33.22
C LEU A 183 -0.67 -10.50 -33.30
N VAL A 184 -0.75 -11.07 -34.48
CA VAL A 184 -0.53 -12.52 -34.68
C VAL A 184 0.90 -12.92 -34.34
N ALA A 185 1.90 -12.08 -34.65
CA ALA A 185 3.30 -12.37 -34.31
C ALA A 185 3.51 -12.40 -32.79
N GLU A 186 2.97 -11.42 -32.04
CA GLU A 186 3.01 -11.42 -30.58
C GLU A 186 2.28 -12.63 -30.01
N CYS A 187 1.06 -12.94 -30.49
CA CYS A 187 0.35 -14.14 -30.06
C CYS A 187 1.10 -15.44 -30.38
N GLN A 188 1.77 -15.53 -31.52
CA GLN A 188 2.58 -16.71 -31.87
C GLN A 188 3.78 -16.89 -30.95
N TYR A 189 4.39 -15.80 -30.51
CA TYR A 189 5.41 -15.82 -29.46
C TYR A 189 4.84 -16.43 -28.18
N GLU A 190 3.67 -15.96 -27.73
CA GLU A 190 3.02 -16.43 -26.50
C GLU A 190 2.56 -17.90 -26.58
N LEU A 191 2.17 -18.37 -27.74
CA LEU A 191 1.85 -19.78 -27.94
C LEU A 191 3.05 -20.72 -27.73
N GLN A 192 4.26 -20.24 -27.98
CA GLN A 192 5.50 -21.02 -27.91
C GLN A 192 6.23 -20.88 -26.57
N ARG A 193 5.97 -19.83 -25.84
CA ARG A 193 6.59 -19.49 -24.57
C ARG A 193 6.13 -20.45 -23.47
N THR A 194 7.03 -20.82 -22.55
CA THR A 194 6.66 -21.52 -21.32
C THR A 194 5.90 -20.54 -20.42
N ILE A 195 4.83 -21.00 -19.77
CA ILE A 195 4.11 -20.20 -18.76
C ILE A 195 5.08 -19.88 -17.62
N PRO A 196 5.35 -18.60 -17.36
CA PRO A 196 6.23 -18.23 -16.28
C PRO A 196 5.58 -18.48 -14.91
N THR A 197 6.36 -19.00 -13.98
CA THR A 197 5.94 -19.30 -12.59
C THR A 197 7.00 -18.88 -11.61
N GLY A 198 6.58 -18.51 -10.41
CA GLY A 198 7.43 -18.12 -9.30
C GLY A 198 6.86 -16.93 -8.52
N TYR A 199 7.17 -16.86 -7.24
CA TYR A 199 6.64 -15.81 -6.36
C TYR A 199 7.66 -15.27 -5.36
N ILE A 200 8.81 -15.90 -5.19
CA ILE A 200 9.85 -15.47 -4.26
C ILE A 200 10.70 -14.39 -4.91
N GLY A 201 10.65 -13.19 -4.39
CA GLY A 201 11.43 -12.04 -4.84
C GLY A 201 10.94 -11.40 -6.14
N ASP A 202 10.35 -12.20 -7.04
CA ASP A 202 9.94 -11.78 -8.39
C ASP A 202 8.78 -12.66 -8.85
N THR A 203 7.54 -12.24 -8.52
CA THR A 203 6.33 -12.95 -8.96
C THR A 203 6.22 -12.95 -10.48
N LYS A 204 5.59 -13.97 -11.03
CA LYS A 204 5.26 -14.01 -12.45
C LYS A 204 3.77 -13.74 -12.73
N ALA A 205 3.08 -13.19 -11.75
CA ALA A 205 1.67 -12.86 -11.85
C ALA A 205 1.40 -11.82 -12.95
N GLU A 206 2.16 -10.72 -12.94
CA GLU A 206 1.98 -9.64 -13.91
C GLU A 206 2.39 -10.05 -15.33
N GLU A 207 3.49 -10.79 -15.49
CA GLU A 207 3.87 -11.30 -16.83
C GLU A 207 2.72 -12.12 -17.44
N ASN A 208 2.13 -13.03 -16.68
CA ASN A 208 0.98 -13.81 -17.13
C ASN A 208 -0.24 -12.92 -17.46
N GLY A 209 -0.46 -11.83 -16.72
CA GLY A 209 -1.51 -10.85 -17.00
C GLY A 209 -1.32 -10.19 -18.36
N TRP A 210 -0.14 -9.68 -18.64
CA TRP A 210 0.19 -9.02 -19.92
C TRP A 210 0.07 -9.95 -21.11
N GLU A 211 0.49 -11.20 -20.95
CA GLU A 211 0.42 -12.19 -22.02
C GLU A 211 -1.03 -12.62 -22.31
N ALA A 212 -1.86 -12.67 -21.26
CA ALA A 212 -3.30 -12.90 -21.43
C ALA A 212 -3.98 -11.73 -22.16
N ASP A 213 -3.52 -10.49 -21.92
CA ASP A 213 -4.11 -9.27 -22.43
C ASP A 213 -3.95 -9.13 -23.96
N VAL A 214 -2.74 -9.32 -24.51
CA VAL A 214 -2.54 -9.28 -25.96
C VAL A 214 -3.30 -10.37 -26.69
N LEU A 215 -3.44 -11.55 -26.08
CA LEU A 215 -4.23 -12.66 -26.64
C LEU A 215 -5.71 -12.29 -26.67
N ALA A 216 -6.24 -11.70 -25.60
CA ALA A 216 -7.62 -11.22 -25.51
C ALA A 216 -7.91 -10.11 -26.54
N ALA A 217 -7.03 -9.12 -26.65
CA ALA A 217 -7.18 -8.03 -27.61
C ALA A 217 -7.18 -8.54 -29.07
N THR A 218 -6.28 -9.49 -29.37
CA THR A 218 -6.24 -10.12 -30.70
C THR A 218 -7.49 -10.94 -31.00
N LEU A 219 -7.97 -11.73 -30.04
CA LEU A 219 -9.25 -12.45 -30.13
C LEU A 219 -10.42 -11.51 -30.35
N GLY A 220 -10.46 -10.38 -29.65
CA GLY A 220 -11.50 -9.37 -29.80
C GLY A 220 -11.57 -8.79 -31.21
N LEU A 221 -10.42 -8.45 -31.81
CA LEU A 221 -10.31 -7.89 -33.16
C LEU A 221 -10.51 -8.94 -34.25
N PHE A 222 -10.04 -10.17 -34.04
CA PHE A 222 -10.05 -11.26 -35.05
C PHE A 222 -10.69 -12.54 -34.50
N PRO A 223 -11.96 -12.48 -34.05
CA PRO A 223 -12.59 -13.58 -33.31
C PRO A 223 -12.82 -14.85 -34.14
N ASP A 224 -12.87 -14.75 -35.46
CA ASP A 224 -13.07 -15.84 -36.40
C ASP A 224 -11.79 -16.30 -37.14
N ASP A 225 -10.61 -15.83 -36.62
CA ASP A 225 -9.34 -16.27 -37.16
C ASP A 225 -9.14 -17.79 -36.95
N SER A 226 -8.42 -18.41 -37.87
CA SER A 226 -8.13 -19.85 -37.77
C SER A 226 -7.34 -20.24 -36.53
N LEU A 227 -6.65 -19.32 -35.91
CA LEU A 227 -5.86 -19.51 -34.69
C LEU A 227 -6.63 -19.09 -33.41
N ALA A 228 -7.82 -18.53 -33.52
CA ALA A 228 -8.55 -17.95 -32.40
C ALA A 228 -8.77 -18.93 -31.24
N GLN A 229 -9.07 -20.22 -31.53
CA GLN A 229 -9.20 -21.21 -30.44
C GLN A 229 -7.88 -21.45 -29.71
N MET A 230 -6.74 -21.44 -30.41
CA MET A 230 -5.43 -21.60 -29.76
C MET A 230 -5.09 -20.39 -28.87
N TRP A 231 -5.40 -19.18 -29.33
CA TRP A 231 -5.22 -17.96 -28.54
C TRP A 231 -6.10 -17.98 -27.30
N PHE A 232 -7.36 -18.40 -27.44
CA PHE A 232 -8.29 -18.51 -26.31
C PHE A 232 -7.83 -19.53 -25.26
N ASP A 233 -7.41 -20.71 -25.68
CA ASP A 233 -6.91 -21.73 -24.77
C ASP A 233 -5.62 -21.26 -24.07
N ARG A 234 -4.77 -20.52 -24.78
CA ARG A 234 -3.54 -19.98 -24.23
C ARG A 234 -3.80 -18.83 -23.27
N MET A 235 -4.73 -17.92 -23.61
CA MET A 235 -5.16 -16.84 -22.74
C MET A 235 -5.66 -17.38 -21.39
N ARG A 236 -6.54 -18.39 -21.40
CA ARG A 236 -7.02 -19.01 -20.16
C ARG A 236 -5.88 -19.62 -19.32
N LEU A 237 -4.90 -20.21 -19.99
CA LEU A 237 -3.75 -20.80 -19.31
C LEU A 237 -2.90 -19.72 -18.62
N PHE A 238 -2.63 -18.60 -19.28
CA PHE A 238 -1.96 -17.45 -18.65
C PHE A 238 -2.80 -16.84 -17.53
N ALA A 239 -4.10 -16.64 -17.76
CA ALA A 239 -5.00 -16.02 -16.79
C ALA A 239 -5.09 -16.80 -15.47
N ILE A 240 -5.28 -18.12 -15.51
CA ILE A 240 -5.31 -18.99 -14.31
C ILE A 240 -3.95 -18.96 -13.59
N ASN A 241 -2.84 -18.87 -14.33
CA ASN A 241 -1.50 -18.80 -13.75
C ASN A 241 -1.02 -17.37 -13.44
N SER A 242 -1.86 -16.37 -13.61
CA SER A 242 -1.55 -15.00 -13.17
C SER A 242 -1.60 -14.91 -11.63
N TYR A 243 -2.76 -14.87 -11.03
CA TYR A 243 -2.91 -14.94 -9.57
C TYR A 243 -3.03 -16.39 -9.06
N SER A 244 -2.23 -17.31 -9.60
CA SER A 244 -2.28 -18.70 -9.16
C SER A 244 -1.85 -18.86 -7.71
N HIS A 245 -2.66 -19.59 -6.95
CA HIS A 245 -2.44 -19.92 -5.55
C HIS A 245 -2.28 -21.43 -5.38
N LYS A 246 -1.57 -21.89 -4.36
CA LYS A 246 -1.37 -23.35 -4.13
C LYS A 246 -2.65 -24.16 -4.05
N ASN A 247 -3.78 -23.55 -3.63
CA ASN A 247 -5.07 -24.21 -3.53
C ASN A 247 -5.64 -24.59 -4.90
N ASP A 248 -5.24 -23.88 -5.96
CA ASP A 248 -5.70 -24.13 -7.34
C ASP A 248 -5.30 -25.52 -7.85
N ALA A 249 -4.22 -26.09 -7.27
CA ALA A 249 -3.80 -27.47 -7.58
C ALA A 249 -4.88 -28.52 -7.35
N THR A 250 -5.85 -28.24 -6.50
CA THR A 250 -6.94 -29.15 -6.13
C THR A 250 -8.33 -28.55 -6.40
N ASP A 251 -8.41 -27.41 -7.06
CA ASP A 251 -9.68 -26.75 -7.35
C ASP A 251 -10.42 -27.44 -8.50
N GLU A 252 -11.55 -28.06 -8.16
CA GLU A 252 -12.45 -28.78 -9.08
C GLU A 252 -13.45 -27.86 -9.80
N SER A 253 -13.41 -26.55 -9.56
CA SER A 253 -14.33 -25.58 -10.16
C SER A 253 -14.16 -25.55 -11.68
N VAL A 254 -15.27 -25.65 -12.41
CA VAL A 254 -15.29 -25.50 -13.87
C VAL A 254 -15.18 -24.02 -14.20
N ILE A 255 -14.20 -23.65 -15.01
CA ILE A 255 -13.87 -22.26 -15.34
C ILE A 255 -15.02 -21.59 -16.12
N ASP A 256 -15.47 -22.23 -17.20
CA ASP A 256 -16.50 -21.71 -18.09
C ASP A 256 -17.68 -22.70 -18.23
N PRO A 257 -18.58 -22.77 -17.23
CA PRO A 257 -19.71 -23.68 -17.27
C PRO A 257 -20.58 -23.46 -18.54
N GLY A 258 -20.84 -24.55 -19.25
CA GLY A 258 -21.61 -24.51 -20.50
C GLY A 258 -20.80 -24.24 -21.77
N TYR A 259 -19.49 -23.97 -21.65
CA TYR A 259 -18.55 -23.89 -22.76
C TYR A 259 -17.75 -25.19 -22.89
N ASP A 260 -16.99 -25.52 -21.83
CA ASP A 260 -16.27 -26.79 -21.71
C ASP A 260 -16.27 -27.28 -20.26
N LEU A 261 -15.54 -28.36 -19.96
CA LEU A 261 -15.43 -28.93 -18.61
C LEU A 261 -14.05 -28.70 -17.98
N LYS A 262 -13.24 -27.79 -18.53
CA LYS A 262 -11.93 -27.47 -17.97
C LYS A 262 -12.10 -26.86 -16.58
N ARG A 263 -11.33 -27.39 -15.65
CA ARG A 263 -11.31 -26.96 -14.24
C ARG A 263 -10.06 -26.12 -13.97
N VAL A 264 -10.08 -25.37 -12.90
CA VAL A 264 -8.92 -24.57 -12.46
C VAL A 264 -7.68 -25.45 -12.34
N LYS A 265 -7.76 -26.58 -11.64
CA LYS A 265 -6.65 -27.53 -11.48
C LYS A 265 -6.07 -28.07 -12.79
N ASP A 266 -6.86 -28.11 -13.85
CA ASP A 266 -6.42 -28.63 -15.15
C ASP A 266 -5.53 -27.64 -15.90
N LEU A 267 -5.61 -26.34 -15.54
CA LEU A 267 -4.80 -25.25 -16.11
C LEU A 267 -3.72 -24.75 -15.14
N TYR A 268 -3.83 -25.04 -13.86
CA TYR A 268 -2.85 -24.67 -12.85
C TYR A 268 -1.50 -25.35 -13.10
N ILE A 269 -0.39 -24.57 -12.96
CA ILE A 269 0.97 -25.10 -13.14
C ILE A 269 1.74 -25.01 -11.81
N ALA A 270 1.85 -23.81 -11.24
CA ALA A 270 2.53 -23.56 -9.98
C ALA A 270 2.05 -22.22 -9.37
N PRO A 271 2.26 -21.98 -8.06
CA PRO A 271 1.80 -20.75 -7.44
C PRO A 271 2.65 -19.54 -7.85
N ASN A 272 1.99 -18.42 -8.08
CA ASN A 272 2.58 -17.09 -8.24
C ASN A 272 2.26 -16.17 -7.06
N LEU A 273 1.48 -16.67 -6.08
CA LEU A 273 1.16 -16.01 -4.83
C LEU A 273 1.67 -16.82 -3.64
N TYR A 274 1.98 -16.12 -2.55
CA TYR A 274 2.19 -16.73 -1.24
C TYR A 274 0.90 -17.26 -0.63
N ASP A 275 1.02 -18.04 0.45
CA ASP A 275 -0.11 -18.66 1.16
C ASP A 275 -1.14 -17.65 1.71
N ASP A 276 -0.76 -16.41 1.92
CA ASP A 276 -1.59 -15.29 2.36
C ASP A 276 -2.01 -14.36 1.23
N TYR A 277 -1.97 -14.84 -0.01
CA TYR A 277 -2.29 -14.11 -1.25
C TYR A 277 -1.38 -12.92 -1.54
N THR A 278 -0.34 -12.68 -0.75
CA THR A 278 0.65 -11.63 -1.06
C THR A 278 1.58 -12.07 -2.18
N LEU A 279 2.24 -11.09 -2.79
CA LEU A 279 3.30 -11.33 -3.77
C LEU A 279 4.53 -10.45 -3.51
N GLN A 280 5.67 -10.90 -3.99
CA GLN A 280 6.88 -10.10 -4.06
C GLN A 280 7.24 -9.79 -5.50
N ASN A 281 7.75 -8.59 -5.73
CA ASN A 281 8.45 -8.22 -6.94
C ASN A 281 9.60 -7.27 -6.58
N HIS A 282 10.66 -7.21 -7.39
CA HIS A 282 11.89 -6.45 -7.09
C HIS A 282 12.49 -6.80 -5.71
N ASN A 283 12.29 -8.05 -5.24
CA ASN A 283 12.76 -8.61 -3.98
C ASN A 283 12.12 -8.01 -2.70
N TYR A 284 10.87 -7.55 -2.78
CA TYR A 284 10.10 -7.12 -1.61
C TYR A 284 8.59 -7.25 -1.86
N PHE A 285 7.78 -7.19 -0.78
CA PHE A 285 6.32 -7.08 -0.90
C PHE A 285 5.95 -5.81 -1.65
N HIS A 286 5.35 -5.97 -2.82
CA HIS A 286 5.16 -4.89 -3.76
C HIS A 286 3.69 -4.60 -4.05
N THR A 287 3.10 -3.68 -3.30
CA THR A 287 1.66 -3.38 -3.39
C THR A 287 1.24 -2.92 -4.80
N SER A 288 2.12 -2.23 -5.55
CA SER A 288 1.82 -1.84 -6.93
C SER A 288 1.62 -3.06 -7.84
N TYR A 289 2.51 -4.05 -7.75
CA TYR A 289 2.34 -5.28 -8.53
C TYR A 289 1.17 -6.12 -8.04
N GLN A 290 0.92 -6.12 -6.70
CA GLN A 290 -0.27 -6.74 -6.13
C GLN A 290 -1.57 -6.19 -6.72
N ASN A 291 -1.59 -4.92 -7.11
CA ASN A 291 -2.78 -4.24 -7.62
C ASN A 291 -2.84 -4.22 -9.16
N VAL A 292 -1.71 -4.02 -9.85
CA VAL A 292 -1.71 -3.79 -11.30
C VAL A 292 -2.14 -5.02 -12.10
N VAL A 293 -1.92 -6.22 -11.59
CA VAL A 293 -2.35 -7.47 -12.26
C VAL A 293 -3.89 -7.52 -12.42
N ILE A 294 -4.64 -6.97 -11.47
CA ILE A 294 -6.12 -6.83 -11.61
C ILE A 294 -6.45 -5.91 -12.79
N GLN A 295 -5.68 -4.84 -12.99
CA GLN A 295 -5.83 -3.96 -14.15
C GLN A 295 -5.59 -4.72 -15.45
N GLU A 296 -4.48 -5.43 -15.58
CA GLU A 296 -4.09 -6.15 -16.81
C GLU A 296 -5.17 -7.20 -17.19
N LEU A 297 -5.57 -8.02 -16.23
CA LEU A 297 -6.64 -9.00 -16.46
C LEU A 297 -7.98 -8.34 -16.78
N GLY A 298 -8.29 -7.20 -16.16
CA GLY A 298 -9.49 -6.41 -16.45
C GLY A 298 -9.47 -5.78 -17.84
N GLU A 299 -8.33 -5.36 -18.34
CA GLU A 299 -8.16 -4.85 -19.71
C GLU A 299 -8.35 -5.96 -20.73
N ALA A 300 -7.91 -7.17 -20.42
CA ALA A 300 -8.20 -8.36 -21.24
C ALA A 300 -9.71 -8.67 -21.31
N VAL A 301 -10.42 -8.60 -20.16
CA VAL A 301 -11.88 -8.72 -20.15
C VAL A 301 -12.53 -7.64 -21.00
N LEU A 302 -12.09 -6.38 -20.80
CA LEU A 302 -12.60 -5.24 -21.54
C LEU A 302 -12.41 -5.40 -23.06
N ALA A 303 -11.23 -5.85 -23.50
CA ALA A 303 -10.97 -6.07 -24.93
C ALA A 303 -11.97 -7.06 -25.55
N LEU A 304 -12.22 -8.19 -24.87
CA LEU A 304 -13.19 -9.17 -25.34
C LEU A 304 -14.62 -8.63 -25.35
N GLU A 305 -15.04 -7.93 -24.32
CA GLU A 305 -16.38 -7.38 -24.22
C GLU A 305 -16.60 -6.20 -25.20
N LEU A 306 -15.66 -5.25 -25.26
CA LEU A 306 -15.78 -4.04 -26.08
C LEU A 306 -15.68 -4.34 -27.58
N PHE A 307 -14.68 -5.12 -27.99
CA PHE A 307 -14.45 -5.38 -29.42
C PHE A 307 -15.50 -6.31 -30.02
N GLN A 308 -16.17 -7.10 -29.20
CA GLN A 308 -17.27 -7.97 -29.61
C GLN A 308 -18.65 -7.31 -29.51
N ALA A 309 -18.76 -6.12 -28.93
CA ALA A 309 -20.04 -5.45 -28.73
C ALA A 309 -20.76 -5.14 -30.05
N GLY A 310 -22.04 -5.39 -30.09
CA GLY A 310 -22.94 -4.96 -31.17
C GLY A 310 -22.99 -5.86 -32.44
N GLU A 311 -22.15 -6.89 -32.53
CA GLU A 311 -22.16 -7.83 -33.67
C GLU A 311 -22.74 -9.22 -33.30
N LYS A 312 -23.52 -9.80 -34.15
CA LYS A 312 -23.91 -11.24 -34.06
C LYS A 312 -22.72 -12.08 -34.51
N ARG A 313 -21.87 -12.46 -33.56
CA ARG A 313 -20.67 -13.26 -33.79
C ARG A 313 -20.93 -14.74 -33.61
N LYS A 314 -20.21 -15.58 -34.36
CA LYS A 314 -20.29 -17.05 -34.24
C LYS A 314 -19.72 -17.53 -32.90
N ASN A 315 -18.65 -16.90 -32.44
CA ASN A 315 -17.96 -17.26 -31.23
C ASN A 315 -17.98 -16.08 -30.26
N VAL A 316 -18.49 -16.31 -29.05
CA VAL A 316 -18.38 -15.39 -27.91
C VAL A 316 -17.38 -15.98 -26.93
N TRP A 317 -16.21 -15.42 -26.90
CA TRP A 317 -15.13 -15.86 -26.04
C TRP A 317 -15.42 -15.53 -24.57
N LYS A 318 -15.14 -16.48 -23.67
CA LYS A 318 -15.45 -16.37 -22.24
C LYS A 318 -14.35 -15.63 -21.49
N THR A 319 -14.72 -14.99 -20.38
CA THR A 319 -13.83 -14.11 -19.60
C THR A 319 -13.57 -14.60 -18.17
N ASN A 320 -14.23 -15.67 -17.71
CA ASN A 320 -14.15 -16.09 -16.32
C ASN A 320 -12.73 -16.39 -15.85
N ALA A 321 -11.90 -17.01 -16.69
CA ALA A 321 -10.51 -17.30 -16.36
C ALA A 321 -9.71 -16.03 -16.02
N LEU A 322 -10.02 -14.90 -16.67
CA LEU A 322 -9.34 -13.62 -16.47
C LEU A 322 -9.60 -13.00 -15.09
N MET A 323 -10.70 -13.39 -14.44
CA MET A 323 -11.06 -12.88 -13.11
C MET A 323 -10.66 -13.83 -11.96
N HIS A 324 -9.92 -14.91 -12.28
CA HIS A 324 -9.50 -15.89 -11.28
C HIS A 324 -8.66 -15.25 -10.18
N ASN A 325 -9.03 -15.49 -8.92
CA ASN A 325 -8.41 -14.98 -7.70
C ASN A 325 -8.26 -13.45 -7.59
N CYS A 326 -8.86 -12.65 -8.50
CA CYS A 326 -8.79 -11.18 -8.40
C CYS A 326 -9.51 -10.65 -7.16
N GLU A 327 -10.67 -11.19 -6.83
CA GLU A 327 -11.45 -10.79 -5.65
C GLU A 327 -10.79 -11.28 -4.36
N GLU A 328 -10.24 -12.50 -4.36
CA GLU A 328 -9.49 -13.06 -3.23
C GLU A 328 -8.25 -12.22 -2.90
N VAL A 329 -7.50 -11.79 -3.91
CA VAL A 329 -6.35 -10.89 -3.74
C VAL A 329 -6.80 -9.53 -3.20
N PHE A 330 -7.90 -9.00 -3.69
CA PHE A 330 -8.44 -7.75 -3.19
C PHE A 330 -8.86 -7.88 -1.73
N ASP A 331 -9.66 -8.86 -1.38
CA ASP A 331 -10.22 -9.04 -0.04
C ASP A 331 -9.16 -9.44 1.00
N CYS A 332 -8.22 -10.30 0.62
CA CYS A 332 -7.18 -10.79 1.53
C CYS A 332 -6.02 -9.80 1.71
N VAL A 333 -5.75 -8.92 0.73
CA VAL A 333 -4.56 -8.06 0.76
C VAL A 333 -4.90 -6.59 0.55
N LEU A 334 -5.51 -6.21 -0.59
CA LEU A 334 -5.60 -4.82 -0.98
C LEU A 334 -6.58 -4.02 -0.11
N ALA A 335 -7.72 -4.58 0.24
CA ALA A 335 -8.70 -3.94 1.12
C ALA A 335 -8.11 -3.65 2.52
N TRP A 336 -7.17 -4.47 3.00
CA TRP A 336 -6.45 -4.26 4.25
C TRP A 336 -5.42 -3.13 4.19
N LEU A 337 -4.99 -2.74 2.99
CA LEU A 337 -4.02 -1.68 2.75
C LEU A 337 -4.67 -0.37 2.28
N ALA A 338 -6.00 -0.36 2.09
CA ALA A 338 -6.73 0.80 1.61
C ALA A 338 -6.70 1.95 2.63
N LEU A 339 -6.51 3.17 2.14
CA LEU A 339 -6.52 4.41 2.89
C LEU A 339 -7.71 5.30 2.48
N ALA A 340 -8.06 6.25 3.34
CA ALA A 340 -9.26 7.08 3.20
C ALA A 340 -9.34 7.94 1.93
N ASP A 341 -8.25 8.10 1.21
CA ASP A 341 -8.16 8.85 -0.05
C ASP A 341 -8.16 7.95 -1.30
N GLY A 342 -8.42 6.66 -1.15
CA GLY A 342 -8.36 5.69 -2.25
C GLY A 342 -6.94 5.22 -2.59
N GLU A 343 -5.94 5.64 -1.80
CA GLU A 343 -4.58 5.14 -1.87
C GLU A 343 -4.50 3.74 -1.27
N LEU A 344 -3.51 2.97 -1.68
CA LEU A 344 -3.08 1.77 -1.00
C LEU A 344 -1.75 2.02 -0.29
N ALA A 345 -1.64 1.59 0.95
CA ALA A 345 -0.37 1.67 1.66
C ALA A 345 0.69 0.83 0.96
N MET A 346 1.91 1.34 0.94
CA MET A 346 3.09 0.69 0.37
C MET A 346 4.11 0.40 1.48
N PRO A 347 3.89 -0.59 2.32
CA PRO A 347 4.66 -0.81 3.55
C PRO A 347 6.16 -0.99 3.30
N ASN A 348 6.50 -1.66 2.21
CA ASN A 348 7.89 -1.91 1.81
C ASN A 348 8.35 -0.95 0.70
N GLY A 349 7.64 0.17 0.53
CA GLY A 349 7.94 1.17 -0.48
C GLY A 349 7.49 0.79 -1.88
N ASN A 350 7.95 1.59 -2.83
CA ASN A 350 7.67 1.40 -4.25
C ASN A 350 8.75 2.07 -5.09
N ASP A 351 9.22 1.45 -6.14
CA ASP A 351 10.30 1.97 -6.96
C ASP A 351 9.86 2.48 -8.35
N TRP A 352 8.58 2.34 -8.71
CA TRP A 352 8.10 2.82 -10.00
C TRP A 352 6.77 3.58 -9.97
N SER A 353 5.84 3.28 -9.07
CA SER A 353 4.57 4.01 -8.96
C SER A 353 4.64 5.09 -7.90
N MET A 354 4.11 6.27 -8.15
CA MET A 354 4.13 7.38 -7.19
C MET A 354 2.99 7.28 -6.20
N PHE A 355 1.79 7.02 -6.73
CA PHE A 355 0.56 6.86 -5.96
C PHE A 355 -0.19 5.67 -6.53
N LEU A 356 -0.81 4.86 -5.67
CA LEU A 356 -1.54 3.69 -6.12
C LEU A 356 -2.99 4.02 -6.51
N TYR A 357 -3.54 5.15 -6.07
CA TYR A 357 -4.80 5.63 -6.65
C TYR A 357 -4.68 5.93 -8.15
N ASP A 358 -3.45 6.15 -8.66
CA ASP A 358 -3.20 6.24 -10.11
C ASP A 358 -3.57 4.93 -10.83
N GLN A 359 -3.60 3.80 -10.14
CA GLN A 359 -4.02 2.48 -10.65
C GLN A 359 -5.55 2.27 -10.52
N ILE A 360 -6.31 3.31 -10.80
CA ILE A 360 -7.79 3.32 -10.67
C ILE A 360 -8.47 2.18 -11.44
N THR A 361 -7.90 1.75 -12.56
CA THR A 361 -8.45 0.71 -13.43
C THR A 361 -8.61 -0.63 -12.72
N SER A 362 -7.75 -0.94 -11.73
CA SER A 362 -7.92 -2.15 -10.92
C SER A 362 -9.22 -2.14 -10.12
N TYR A 363 -9.59 -0.99 -9.58
CA TYR A 363 -10.86 -0.83 -8.88
C TYR A 363 -12.05 -0.89 -9.85
N SER A 364 -11.92 -0.26 -11.03
CA SER A 364 -12.94 -0.33 -12.09
C SER A 364 -13.17 -1.75 -12.56
N THR A 365 -12.09 -2.55 -12.70
CA THR A 365 -12.17 -3.98 -13.04
C THR A 365 -13.07 -4.74 -12.07
N LEU A 366 -12.80 -4.62 -10.77
CA LEU A 366 -13.59 -5.30 -9.74
C LEU A 366 -15.02 -4.74 -9.64
N ALA A 367 -15.18 -3.43 -9.73
CA ALA A 367 -16.49 -2.79 -9.63
C ALA A 367 -17.39 -3.16 -10.83
N CYS A 368 -16.87 -3.08 -12.06
CA CYS A 368 -17.65 -3.34 -13.26
C CYS A 368 -17.87 -4.84 -13.50
N PHE A 369 -16.82 -5.66 -13.45
CA PHE A 369 -16.90 -7.05 -13.86
C PHE A 369 -17.22 -8.02 -12.72
N GLN A 370 -16.80 -7.74 -11.49
CA GLN A 370 -17.13 -8.57 -10.31
C GLN A 370 -18.20 -7.96 -9.40
N ARG A 371 -18.70 -6.78 -9.73
CA ARG A 371 -19.76 -6.08 -8.98
C ARG A 371 -19.39 -5.76 -7.53
N ASN A 372 -18.10 -5.56 -7.25
CA ASN A 372 -17.58 -5.36 -5.91
C ASN A 372 -17.86 -3.93 -5.39
N PRO A 373 -18.64 -3.76 -4.31
CA PRO A 373 -19.01 -2.43 -3.81
C PRO A 373 -17.86 -1.70 -3.08
N ASP A 374 -16.89 -2.43 -2.57
CA ASP A 374 -15.71 -1.84 -1.92
C ASP A 374 -14.76 -1.25 -2.95
N ALA A 375 -14.55 -1.98 -4.05
CA ALA A 375 -13.77 -1.48 -5.17
C ALA A 375 -14.43 -0.23 -5.79
N LEU A 376 -15.76 -0.19 -5.91
CA LEU A 376 -16.48 0.99 -6.38
C LEU A 376 -16.30 2.21 -5.48
N LEU A 377 -16.21 2.01 -4.14
CA LEU A 377 -15.83 3.07 -3.22
C LEU A 377 -14.42 3.57 -3.50
N LEU A 378 -13.43 2.66 -3.57
CA LEU A 378 -12.02 3.02 -3.76
C LEU A 378 -11.77 3.69 -5.12
N GLU A 379 -12.47 3.25 -6.17
CA GLU A 379 -12.47 3.90 -7.47
C GLU A 379 -12.92 5.37 -7.37
N ASN A 380 -14.03 5.61 -6.68
CA ASN A 380 -14.56 6.97 -6.52
C ASN A 380 -13.61 7.88 -5.73
N LEU A 381 -12.95 7.35 -4.70
CA LEU A 381 -11.93 8.08 -3.95
C LEU A 381 -10.71 8.37 -4.82
N ALA A 382 -10.19 7.37 -5.54
CA ALA A 382 -9.06 7.49 -6.45
C ALA A 382 -9.32 8.51 -7.57
N TYR A 383 -10.49 8.44 -8.20
CA TYR A 383 -10.92 9.40 -9.22
C TYR A 383 -10.86 10.86 -8.72
N LYS A 384 -11.30 11.12 -7.49
CA LYS A 384 -11.24 12.47 -6.90
C LYS A 384 -9.82 12.97 -6.76
N GLN A 385 -8.89 12.11 -6.34
CA GLN A 385 -7.48 12.45 -6.21
C GLN A 385 -6.85 12.74 -7.59
N ILE A 386 -7.08 11.88 -8.56
CA ILE A 386 -6.58 12.07 -9.94
C ILE A 386 -7.10 13.38 -10.54
N LYS A 387 -8.40 13.66 -10.38
CA LYS A 387 -9.02 14.92 -10.82
C LYS A 387 -8.39 16.14 -10.13
N ALA A 388 -8.21 16.08 -8.81
CA ALA A 388 -7.60 17.15 -8.04
C ALA A 388 -6.16 17.44 -8.49
N ARG A 389 -5.37 16.39 -8.73
CA ARG A 389 -3.98 16.54 -9.21
C ARG A 389 -3.92 17.23 -10.57
N GLN A 390 -4.75 16.84 -11.52
CA GLN A 390 -4.75 17.47 -12.85
C GLN A 390 -5.05 18.97 -12.79
N THR A 391 -5.83 19.43 -11.81
CA THR A 391 -6.12 20.86 -11.67
C THR A 391 -4.93 21.71 -11.26
N THR A 392 -3.85 21.10 -10.79
CA THR A 392 -2.62 21.81 -10.38
C THR A 392 -1.64 22.05 -11.52
N THR A 393 -1.91 21.52 -12.71
CA THR A 393 -1.05 21.65 -13.90
C THR A 393 -1.74 22.47 -14.99
N ASP A 394 -0.94 23.19 -15.80
CA ASP A 394 -1.46 24.00 -16.89
C ASP A 394 -1.60 23.21 -18.21
N ASP A 395 -0.79 22.17 -18.39
CA ASP A 395 -0.75 21.34 -19.60
C ASP A 395 -1.72 20.14 -19.57
N GLY A 396 -2.50 20.01 -18.49
CA GLY A 396 -3.42 18.89 -18.29
C GLY A 396 -2.77 17.57 -17.85
N SER A 397 -1.47 17.57 -17.59
CA SER A 397 -0.77 16.44 -16.99
C SER A 397 -1.16 16.26 -15.50
N TRP A 398 -0.62 15.23 -14.86
CA TRP A 398 -0.88 14.95 -13.44
C TRP A 398 0.36 15.16 -12.56
N LEU A 399 1.44 15.70 -13.12
CA LEU A 399 2.69 16.00 -12.43
C LEU A 399 3.20 17.37 -12.83
N LEU A 400 3.76 18.14 -11.91
CA LEU A 400 4.43 19.42 -12.21
C LEU A 400 5.66 19.27 -13.12
N ARG A 401 6.27 18.09 -13.11
CA ARG A 401 7.45 17.78 -13.92
C ARG A 401 7.20 16.53 -14.77
N PRO A 402 6.27 16.61 -15.73
CA PRO A 402 5.91 15.48 -16.57
C PRO A 402 7.05 15.03 -17.48
N ASP A 403 7.99 15.91 -17.82
CA ASP A 403 9.19 15.65 -18.61
C ASP A 403 10.13 14.62 -17.97
N VAL A 404 10.15 14.57 -16.64
CA VAL A 404 10.98 13.62 -15.89
C VAL A 404 10.42 12.20 -15.96
N GLN A 405 9.11 12.08 -16.24
CA GLN A 405 8.39 10.79 -16.31
C GLN A 405 7.33 10.78 -17.40
N ALA A 406 7.71 11.13 -18.63
CA ALA A 406 6.80 11.21 -19.78
C ALA A 406 6.00 9.91 -19.99
N ARG A 407 6.63 8.74 -19.82
CA ARG A 407 5.96 7.44 -19.87
C ARG A 407 4.80 7.33 -18.90
N ARG A 408 4.94 7.88 -17.67
CA ARG A 408 3.89 7.82 -16.65
C ARG A 408 2.67 8.64 -17.03
N MET A 409 2.83 9.68 -17.84
CA MET A 409 1.70 10.46 -18.33
C MET A 409 0.84 9.66 -19.31
N GLY A 410 1.48 8.93 -20.23
CA GLY A 410 0.78 7.99 -21.11
C GLY A 410 0.04 6.90 -20.33
N VAL A 411 0.72 6.25 -19.39
CA VAL A 411 0.14 5.21 -18.53
C VAL A 411 -1.04 5.73 -17.71
N GLN A 412 -0.96 6.96 -17.15
CA GLN A 412 -2.08 7.53 -16.40
C GLN A 412 -3.28 7.82 -17.30
N ALA A 413 -3.06 8.36 -18.48
CA ALA A 413 -4.13 8.60 -19.45
C ALA A 413 -4.78 7.28 -19.91
N HIS A 414 -3.97 6.26 -20.18
CA HIS A 414 -4.41 4.91 -20.48
C HIS A 414 -5.37 4.39 -19.38
N ARG A 415 -5.00 4.45 -18.12
CA ARG A 415 -5.82 4.00 -16.99
C ARG A 415 -7.16 4.73 -16.89
N ILE A 416 -7.14 6.04 -17.06
CA ILE A 416 -8.37 6.85 -17.07
C ILE A 416 -9.28 6.44 -18.24
N MET A 417 -8.69 6.20 -19.41
CA MET A 417 -9.43 5.73 -20.58
C MET A 417 -10.03 4.34 -20.37
N MET A 418 -9.25 3.40 -19.84
CA MET A 418 -9.74 2.03 -19.56
C MET A 418 -10.87 2.05 -18.53
N THR A 419 -10.73 2.83 -17.47
CA THR A 419 -11.81 3.06 -16.49
C THR A 419 -13.09 3.53 -17.18
N TYR A 420 -13.00 4.54 -18.05
CA TYR A 420 -14.15 5.02 -18.82
C TYR A 420 -14.79 3.89 -19.67
N LEU A 421 -13.97 3.11 -20.35
CA LEU A 421 -14.45 2.05 -21.25
C LEU A 421 -15.08 0.88 -20.48
N MET A 422 -14.57 0.52 -19.31
CA MET A 422 -15.16 -0.51 -18.45
C MET A 422 -16.58 -0.11 -18.02
N HIS A 423 -16.77 1.14 -17.56
CA HIS A 423 -18.11 1.64 -17.24
C HIS A 423 -19.04 1.75 -18.46
N LEU A 424 -18.48 2.06 -19.63
CA LEU A 424 -19.25 2.09 -20.88
C LEU A 424 -19.79 0.70 -21.25
N VAL A 425 -18.99 -0.33 -21.07
CA VAL A 425 -19.33 -1.73 -21.43
C VAL A 425 -20.16 -2.40 -20.34
N LYS A 426 -19.80 -2.17 -19.08
CA LYS A 426 -20.41 -2.81 -17.91
C LYS A 426 -20.70 -1.78 -16.81
N PRO A 427 -21.77 -0.99 -16.96
CA PRO A 427 -22.12 0.01 -15.96
C PRO A 427 -22.31 -0.57 -14.56
N THR A 428 -21.94 0.21 -13.55
CA THR A 428 -22.11 -0.17 -12.15
C THR A 428 -23.52 0.08 -11.61
N THR A 429 -24.45 0.41 -12.47
CA THR A 429 -25.86 0.63 -12.12
C THR A 429 -26.39 -0.53 -11.26
N GLY A 430 -27.03 -0.19 -10.15
CA GLY A 430 -27.58 -1.15 -9.19
C GLY A 430 -26.60 -1.63 -8.13
N ILE A 431 -25.32 -1.20 -8.17
CA ILE A 431 -24.38 -1.40 -7.05
C ILE A 431 -24.49 -0.21 -6.13
N VAL A 432 -24.65 -0.48 -4.84
CA VAL A 432 -24.53 0.55 -3.79
C VAL A 432 -23.08 0.51 -3.28
N PRO A 433 -22.28 1.55 -3.50
CA PRO A 433 -20.90 1.55 -3.03
C PRO A 433 -20.84 1.45 -1.51
N THR A 434 -19.88 0.74 -0.99
CA THR A 434 -19.62 0.68 0.45
C THR A 434 -19.29 2.09 0.98
N LYS A 435 -19.72 2.41 2.18
CA LYS A 435 -19.28 3.63 2.87
C LYS A 435 -17.87 3.43 3.41
N TRP A 436 -17.05 4.49 3.38
CA TRP A 436 -15.69 4.42 3.90
C TRP A 436 -15.63 3.93 5.35
N GLU A 437 -16.54 4.43 6.19
CA GLU A 437 -16.62 4.03 7.61
C GLU A 437 -16.90 2.52 7.76
N THR A 438 -17.71 1.95 6.88
CA THR A 438 -18.03 0.51 6.88
C THR A 438 -16.81 -0.32 6.44
N LEU A 439 -16.13 0.08 5.36
CA LEU A 439 -14.91 -0.57 4.91
C LEU A 439 -13.83 -0.49 5.99
N ARG A 440 -13.62 0.70 6.53
CA ARG A 440 -12.67 0.93 7.62
C ARG A 440 -12.99 0.09 8.85
N GLN A 441 -14.26 0.05 9.28
CA GLN A 441 -14.68 -0.72 10.46
C GLN A 441 -14.39 -2.21 10.31
N ARG A 442 -14.63 -2.79 9.13
CA ARG A 442 -14.28 -4.21 8.85
C ARG A 442 -12.78 -4.49 8.98
N HIS A 443 -11.95 -3.50 8.71
CA HIS A 443 -10.50 -3.62 8.70
C HIS A 443 -9.81 -2.87 9.87
N SER A 444 -10.56 -2.32 10.83
CA SER A 444 -10.03 -1.60 12.01
C SER A 444 -9.53 -2.57 13.07
N THR A 445 -8.45 -3.28 12.76
CA THR A 445 -7.75 -4.18 13.68
C THR A 445 -6.30 -4.32 13.26
N ALA A 446 -5.52 -5.04 14.05
CA ALA A 446 -4.19 -5.47 13.63
C ALA A 446 -4.29 -6.71 12.73
N MET A 447 -3.43 -6.77 11.73
CA MET A 447 -3.27 -7.90 10.83
C MET A 447 -1.79 -8.19 10.59
N LEU A 448 -1.47 -9.46 10.44
CA LEU A 448 -0.16 -9.96 10.07
C LEU A 448 -0.23 -10.58 8.67
N PHE A 449 0.68 -10.17 7.81
CA PHE A 449 1.01 -10.86 6.56
C PHE A 449 2.26 -11.71 6.82
N PRO A 450 2.09 -12.98 7.21
CA PRO A 450 3.21 -13.79 7.70
C PRO A 450 4.24 -14.09 6.63
N SER A 451 3.83 -14.25 5.38
CA SER A 451 4.74 -14.48 4.25
C SER A 451 5.67 -13.30 3.98
N GLN A 452 5.29 -12.11 4.44
CA GLN A 452 6.04 -10.87 4.22
C GLN A 452 6.70 -10.33 5.49
N ASN A 453 6.53 -11.00 6.63
CA ASN A 453 6.94 -10.47 7.92
C ASN A 453 6.48 -9.00 8.10
N LEU A 454 5.22 -8.75 7.84
CA LEU A 454 4.61 -7.43 7.82
C LEU A 454 3.40 -7.37 8.74
N ALA A 455 3.47 -6.52 9.75
CA ALA A 455 2.35 -6.15 10.60
C ALA A 455 1.68 -4.88 10.09
N ARG A 456 0.37 -4.84 10.18
CA ARG A 456 -0.46 -3.69 9.88
C ARG A 456 -1.47 -3.47 11.00
N ALA A 457 -1.74 -2.24 11.38
CA ALA A 457 -2.87 -1.89 12.23
C ALA A 457 -3.57 -0.64 11.71
N TYR A 458 -4.89 -0.70 11.71
CA TYR A 458 -5.74 0.43 11.38
C TYR A 458 -6.64 0.74 12.57
N THR A 459 -6.65 1.99 12.97
CA THR A 459 -7.52 2.51 14.01
C THR A 459 -8.38 3.65 13.47
N LYS A 460 -9.26 4.18 14.28
CA LYS A 460 -10.09 5.33 13.88
C LYS A 460 -9.27 6.58 13.51
N GLU A 461 -8.08 6.71 14.08
CA GLU A 461 -7.25 7.92 13.93
C GLU A 461 -6.06 7.73 12.99
N ARG A 462 -5.60 6.50 12.78
CA ARG A 462 -4.33 6.26 12.08
C ARG A 462 -4.24 4.91 11.40
N PHE A 463 -3.35 4.85 10.45
CA PHE A 463 -2.85 3.63 9.81
C PHE A 463 -1.37 3.45 10.11
N THR A 464 -0.95 2.25 10.45
CA THR A 464 0.46 1.91 10.69
C THR A 464 0.82 0.58 10.08
N THR A 465 2.07 0.47 9.62
CA THR A 465 2.69 -0.81 9.26
C THR A 465 4.07 -0.89 9.85
N PHE A 466 4.54 -2.12 10.05
CA PHE A 466 5.92 -2.41 10.38
C PHE A 466 6.35 -3.71 9.71
N SER A 467 7.47 -3.66 9.00
CA SER A 467 8.05 -4.82 8.30
C SER A 467 9.40 -5.18 8.90
N TRP A 468 9.64 -6.45 9.12
CA TRP A 468 10.92 -7.02 9.57
C TRP A 468 11.47 -8.06 8.59
N SER A 469 11.12 -7.88 7.32
CA SER A 469 11.65 -8.70 6.24
C SER A 469 13.16 -8.52 6.11
N GLU A 470 13.91 -9.59 5.94
CA GLU A 470 15.35 -9.59 5.70
C GLU A 470 15.72 -9.20 4.26
N GLY A 471 14.73 -8.83 3.46
CA GLY A 471 14.89 -8.49 2.06
C GLY A 471 15.62 -7.17 1.80
N LEU A 472 15.94 -6.96 0.54
CA LEU A 472 16.69 -5.81 0.02
C LEU A 472 16.08 -4.44 0.32
N LYS A 473 14.77 -4.38 0.50
CA LYS A 473 13.97 -3.17 0.61
C LYS A 473 12.98 -3.30 1.78
N SER A 474 13.51 -3.73 2.92
CA SER A 474 12.75 -3.73 4.15
C SER A 474 12.67 -2.32 4.70
N TYR A 475 11.49 -1.72 4.65
CA TYR A 475 11.22 -0.40 5.23
C TYR A 475 10.48 -0.60 6.54
N THR A 476 11.14 -0.18 7.59
CA THR A 476 10.70 -0.43 8.95
C THR A 476 9.80 0.67 9.45
N GLY A 477 8.53 0.52 9.21
CA GLY A 477 7.49 1.34 9.77
C GLY A 477 7.00 2.48 8.86
N TYR A 478 5.72 2.47 8.63
CA TYR A 478 4.94 3.53 8.02
C TYR A 478 3.88 3.98 9.02
N PHE A 479 3.69 5.29 9.13
CA PHE A 479 2.74 5.89 10.04
C PHE A 479 2.06 7.06 9.34
N THR A 480 0.73 7.06 9.27
CA THR A 480 -0.06 8.15 8.70
C THR A 480 -1.38 8.34 9.42
N SER A 481 -1.97 9.51 9.30
CA SER A 481 -3.33 9.77 9.76
C SER A 481 -4.38 9.14 8.85
N ASP A 482 -5.56 8.87 9.39
CA ASP A 482 -6.74 8.45 8.63
C ASP A 482 -7.59 9.67 8.25
N LYS A 483 -7.19 10.35 7.18
CA LYS A 483 -7.93 11.49 6.62
C LYS A 483 -8.07 11.39 5.12
N VAL A 484 -9.24 11.79 4.63
CA VAL A 484 -9.47 12.07 3.22
C VAL A 484 -8.92 13.47 2.92
N ASP A 485 -7.63 13.59 2.77
CA ASP A 485 -6.98 14.86 2.45
C ASP A 485 -6.09 14.71 1.24
N LYS A 486 -6.30 15.59 0.24
CA LYS A 486 -5.41 15.75 -0.90
C LYS A 486 -3.99 16.20 -0.51
N ASN A 487 -3.83 16.75 0.70
CA ASN A 487 -2.55 17.21 1.25
C ASN A 487 -1.89 16.14 2.13
N LYS A 488 -1.82 14.91 1.67
CA LYS A 488 -1.22 13.80 2.41
C LYS A 488 0.15 14.19 2.98
N ILE A 489 0.27 14.18 4.30
CA ILE A 489 1.50 14.63 5.00
C ILE A 489 2.59 13.59 4.87
N VAL A 490 2.31 12.34 5.25
CA VAL A 490 3.27 11.25 5.14
C VAL A 490 3.04 10.52 3.85
N VAL A 491 4.07 10.37 3.06
CA VAL A 491 4.02 9.64 1.79
C VAL A 491 4.66 8.27 1.94
N PRO A 492 4.09 7.26 1.29
CA PRO A 492 4.72 5.96 1.18
C PRO A 492 6.03 6.11 0.39
N TYR A 493 7.00 5.33 0.75
CA TYR A 493 8.34 5.55 0.25
C TYR A 493 8.79 4.79 -0.99
N ARG A 494 9.77 5.34 -1.71
CA ARG A 494 10.23 4.79 -2.98
C ARG A 494 11.67 4.26 -3.00
N LYS A 495 12.62 4.96 -2.46
CA LYS A 495 14.02 4.51 -2.46
C LYS A 495 14.72 5.01 -1.22
N HIS A 496 15.30 4.10 -0.50
CA HIS A 496 16.38 4.34 0.43
C HIS A 496 16.14 5.21 1.64
N ASN A 497 15.04 5.82 2.01
CA ASN A 497 15.14 6.69 3.18
C ASN A 497 13.89 7.18 3.85
N THR A 498 12.74 6.58 3.68
CA THR A 498 11.62 7.40 4.01
C THR A 498 10.70 6.93 5.09
N GLY A 499 10.57 5.74 5.40
CA GLY A 499 9.72 5.25 6.45
C GLY A 499 10.49 4.35 7.40
N ASN A 500 11.48 4.88 8.07
CA ASN A 500 12.27 4.10 8.99
C ASN A 500 12.11 4.62 10.42
N ILE A 501 11.03 4.22 11.09
CA ILE A 501 10.75 4.61 12.48
C ILE A 501 11.91 4.29 13.43
N LEU A 502 12.75 3.31 13.13
CA LEU A 502 13.93 3.00 13.92
C LEU A 502 15.02 4.10 13.81
N GLY A 503 15.09 4.76 12.65
CA GLY A 503 16.19 5.67 12.34
C GLY A 503 17.53 4.96 12.22
N TRP A 504 18.61 5.72 12.24
CA TRP A 504 19.97 5.21 12.15
C TRP A 504 21.02 6.14 12.75
N TYR A 505 22.27 5.66 12.77
CA TYR A 505 23.45 6.39 13.16
C TYR A 505 24.42 6.48 11.97
N ASP A 506 25.04 7.65 11.81
CA ASP A 506 26.22 7.80 10.96
C ASP A 506 27.45 7.53 11.85
N VAL A 507 28.23 6.51 11.48
CA VAL A 507 29.43 6.09 12.21
C VAL A 507 30.64 6.25 11.31
N GLU A 508 31.72 6.87 11.81
CA GLU A 508 32.92 7.13 11.03
C GLU A 508 33.51 5.81 10.47
N GLY A 509 33.80 5.80 9.17
CA GLY A 509 34.39 4.66 8.48
C GLY A 509 33.50 3.41 8.39
N LYS A 510 32.23 3.48 8.79
CA LYS A 510 31.28 2.37 8.73
C LYS A 510 30.12 2.68 7.77
N LYS A 511 29.70 1.70 7.02
CA LYS A 511 28.53 1.86 6.15
C LYS A 511 27.26 1.73 6.99
N THR A 512 26.37 2.70 6.86
CA THR A 512 24.99 2.52 7.28
C THR A 512 24.37 1.42 6.43
N ASN A 513 24.02 0.30 7.05
CA ASN A 513 23.47 -0.82 6.31
C ASN A 513 22.08 -0.44 5.80
N ALA A 514 21.92 -0.42 4.49
CA ALA A 514 20.62 -0.24 3.85
C ALA A 514 19.69 -1.47 4.06
N ARG A 515 20.24 -2.56 4.59
CA ARG A 515 19.57 -3.86 4.81
C ARG A 515 19.96 -4.42 6.16
N PRO A 516 19.40 -3.85 7.22
CA PRO A 516 19.69 -4.40 8.54
C PRO A 516 19.10 -5.81 8.67
N VAL A 517 19.89 -6.71 9.21
CA VAL A 517 19.37 -8.01 9.67
C VAL A 517 18.48 -7.74 10.88
N MET A 518 17.21 -8.08 10.77
CA MET A 518 16.26 -7.96 11.87
C MET A 518 15.79 -9.34 12.28
N LYS A 519 15.84 -9.59 13.58
CA LYS A 519 15.07 -10.65 14.22
C LYS A 519 13.85 -9.98 14.82
N GLY A 520 12.66 -10.50 14.54
CA GLY A 520 11.43 -9.90 15.02
C GLY A 520 10.47 -10.92 15.59
N GLU A 521 9.86 -10.59 16.70
CA GLU A 521 8.76 -11.33 17.32
C GLU A 521 7.51 -10.44 17.33
N PHE A 522 6.43 -10.95 16.79
CA PHE A 522 5.16 -10.25 16.65
C PHE A 522 4.09 -10.85 17.57
N HIS A 523 3.32 -9.97 18.21
CA HIS A 523 2.20 -10.37 19.06
C HIS A 523 1.01 -9.45 18.85
N PHE A 524 -0.17 -10.02 18.65
CA PHE A 524 -1.41 -9.25 18.70
C PHE A 524 -1.66 -8.74 20.12
N ASN A 525 -2.19 -7.53 20.21
CA ASN A 525 -2.60 -6.91 21.46
C ASN A 525 -3.92 -6.17 21.25
N GLY A 526 -5.03 -6.88 21.43
CA GLY A 526 -6.36 -6.39 21.03
C GLY A 526 -6.36 -6.05 19.52
N ASP A 527 -6.87 -4.87 19.18
CA ASP A 527 -6.85 -4.33 17.81
C ASP A 527 -5.51 -3.71 17.40
N GLY A 528 -4.51 -3.77 18.28
CA GLY A 528 -3.14 -3.35 18.01
C GLY A 528 -2.16 -4.51 17.97
N TYR A 529 -0.87 -4.18 17.95
CA TYR A 529 0.19 -5.18 18.02
C TYR A 529 1.43 -4.66 18.75
N ILE A 530 2.19 -5.59 19.31
CA ILE A 530 3.54 -5.36 19.83
C ILE A 530 4.52 -6.14 18.95
N MET A 531 5.64 -5.49 18.63
CA MET A 531 6.74 -6.04 17.88
C MET A 531 8.04 -5.84 18.65
N ASN A 532 8.77 -6.91 18.87
CA ASN A 532 10.12 -6.89 19.44
C ASN A 532 11.13 -7.28 18.36
N GLY A 533 12.29 -6.66 18.34
CA GLY A 533 13.26 -6.97 17.32
C GLY A 533 14.69 -6.59 17.70
N GLU A 534 15.61 -7.11 16.92
CA GLU A 534 17.02 -6.78 16.98
C GLU A 534 17.55 -6.38 15.61
N LEU A 535 18.25 -5.28 15.56
CA LEU A 535 18.83 -4.70 14.38
C LEU A 535 20.33 -4.53 14.56
N ILE A 536 21.13 -5.11 13.67
CA ILE A 536 22.58 -4.91 13.66
C ILE A 536 22.93 -3.97 12.51
N THR A 537 23.62 -2.87 12.79
CA THR A 537 23.90 -1.80 11.83
C THR A 537 25.36 -1.40 11.81
N ASN A 538 25.73 -0.53 10.86
CA ASN A 538 27.04 0.10 10.78
C ASN A 538 28.19 -0.92 10.74
N ASP A 539 28.14 -1.85 9.78
CA ASP A 539 29.10 -2.94 9.65
C ASP A 539 29.26 -3.73 10.97
N SER A 540 28.15 -3.99 11.64
CA SER A 540 28.04 -4.67 12.94
C SER A 540 28.59 -3.91 14.14
N ALA A 541 28.97 -2.64 13.99
CA ALA A 541 29.48 -1.84 15.10
C ALA A 541 28.40 -1.51 16.15
N LEU A 542 27.13 -1.46 15.76
CA LEU A 542 26.02 -1.18 16.66
C LEU A 542 24.97 -2.28 16.60
N SER A 543 24.38 -2.59 17.74
CA SER A 543 23.16 -3.39 17.85
C SER A 543 22.06 -2.57 18.49
N ASN A 544 20.86 -2.66 17.94
CA ASN A 544 19.66 -2.02 18.44
C ASN A 544 18.62 -3.07 18.75
N ARG A 545 18.34 -3.30 20.03
CA ARG A 545 17.16 -4.06 20.44
C ARG A 545 16.01 -3.07 20.62
N PHE A 546 14.88 -3.34 20.03
CA PHE A 546 13.74 -2.43 20.02
C PHE A 546 12.42 -3.13 20.33
N SER A 547 11.49 -2.34 20.82
CA SER A 547 10.10 -2.73 20.94
C SER A 547 9.22 -1.61 20.42
N LEU A 548 8.19 -1.96 19.69
CA LEU A 548 7.19 -1.00 19.28
C LEU A 548 5.80 -1.53 19.62
N TYR A 549 4.93 -0.59 19.90
CA TYR A 549 3.54 -0.84 20.24
C TYR A 549 2.64 0.03 19.38
N SER A 550 2.00 -0.59 18.39
CA SER A 550 0.88 0.00 17.68
C SER A 550 -0.34 -0.19 18.56
N THR A 551 -0.71 0.82 19.33
CA THR A 551 -1.81 0.70 20.29
C THR A 551 -3.16 0.55 19.58
N PRO A 552 -4.19 0.01 20.22
CA PRO A 552 -5.53 -0.04 19.64
C PRO A 552 -6.18 1.33 19.38
N ARG A 553 -5.55 2.42 19.86
CA ARG A 553 -6.06 3.80 19.72
C ARG A 553 -5.09 4.68 18.95
N ASN A 554 -4.81 5.87 19.43
CA ASN A 554 -4.10 6.91 18.70
C ASN A 554 -2.57 6.79 18.75
N ALA A 555 -1.99 6.30 19.84
CA ALA A 555 -0.55 6.29 20.02
C ALA A 555 0.15 5.15 19.25
N PHE A 556 1.34 5.43 18.70
CA PHE A 556 2.31 4.46 18.26
C PHE A 556 3.60 4.71 19.03
N ILE A 557 4.08 3.71 19.77
CA ILE A 557 5.16 3.86 20.73
C ILE A 557 6.36 3.04 20.27
N TYR A 558 7.54 3.65 20.31
CA TYR A 558 8.82 3.01 20.02
C TYR A 558 9.77 3.17 21.19
N LEU A 559 10.34 2.06 21.63
CA LEU A 559 11.39 2.00 22.63
C LEU A 559 12.59 1.26 22.06
N ASP A 560 13.80 1.69 22.42
CA ASP A 560 14.99 0.91 22.08
C ASP A 560 16.08 0.93 23.15
N TYR A 561 17.07 0.12 22.85
CA TYR A 561 18.30 -0.04 23.62
C TYR A 561 19.43 -0.31 22.64
N VAL A 562 20.23 0.72 22.40
CA VAL A 562 21.33 0.68 21.45
C VAL A 562 22.65 0.45 22.16
N LYS A 563 23.41 -0.53 21.71
CA LYS A 563 24.69 -0.94 22.30
C LYS A 563 25.80 -0.95 21.26
N ALA A 564 26.98 -0.53 21.65
CA ALA A 564 28.17 -0.60 20.82
C ALA A 564 28.77 -2.01 20.87
N ASN A 565 28.84 -2.70 19.74
CA ASN A 565 29.52 -4.00 19.60
C ASN A 565 31.02 -3.83 19.43
N ASP A 566 31.46 -2.68 18.88
CA ASP A 566 32.84 -2.28 18.74
C ASP A 566 32.99 -0.81 19.18
N SER A 567 34.21 -0.43 19.61
CA SER A 567 34.50 0.97 19.83
C SER A 567 34.46 1.74 18.52
N CYS A 568 33.68 2.82 18.46
CA CYS A 568 33.46 3.59 17.25
C CYS A 568 33.13 5.05 17.53
N GLN A 569 33.25 5.90 16.52
CA GLN A 569 32.88 7.30 16.59
C GLN A 569 31.54 7.52 15.87
N ILE A 570 30.53 7.95 16.60
CA ILE A 570 29.22 8.35 16.08
C ILE A 570 29.32 9.82 15.71
N THR A 571 29.00 10.13 14.45
CA THR A 571 29.07 11.50 13.91
C THR A 571 27.70 12.16 13.78
N LYS A 572 26.63 11.35 13.63
CA LYS A 572 25.25 11.85 13.65
C LYS A 572 24.32 10.77 14.18
N GLU A 573 23.27 11.23 14.84
CA GLU A 573 22.11 10.43 15.22
C GLU A 573 20.87 10.96 14.50
N LYS A 574 20.14 10.05 13.86
CA LYS A 574 18.90 10.29 13.14
C LYS A 574 17.84 9.30 13.63
N GLY A 575 17.41 9.46 14.87
CA GLY A 575 16.43 8.57 15.50
C GLY A 575 15.01 8.83 15.04
N GLY A 576 14.35 7.80 14.56
CA GLY A 576 13.04 7.90 13.89
C GLY A 576 13.16 8.62 12.55
N LEU A 577 12.25 8.31 11.64
CA LEU A 577 12.18 9.02 10.36
C LEU A 577 10.77 8.93 9.79
N LEU A 578 10.20 10.07 9.47
CA LEU A 578 9.02 10.17 8.62
C LEU A 578 9.35 10.97 7.36
N ALA A 579 8.93 10.47 6.22
CA ALA A 579 8.94 11.22 4.97
C ALA A 579 7.70 12.11 4.90
N ILE A 580 7.93 13.38 4.77
CA ILE A 580 6.89 14.40 4.77
C ILE A 580 6.80 15.02 3.38
N SER A 581 5.64 14.96 2.75
CA SER A 581 5.40 15.59 1.47
C SER A 581 5.56 17.11 1.58
N THR A 582 6.34 17.69 0.68
CA THR A 582 6.50 19.14 0.49
C THR A 582 6.36 19.48 -0.98
N ASP A 583 5.47 18.81 -1.69
CA ASP A 583 5.19 18.99 -3.11
C ASP A 583 4.12 20.08 -3.38
N GLU A 584 3.67 20.16 -4.61
CA GLU A 584 2.68 21.12 -5.08
C GLU A 584 1.35 21.11 -4.33
N PHE A 585 0.96 19.95 -3.76
CA PHE A 585 -0.27 19.83 -2.98
C PHE A 585 -0.19 20.60 -1.65
N THR A 586 1.03 20.79 -1.13
CA THR A 586 1.30 21.49 0.12
C THR A 586 1.82 22.91 -0.11
N LYS A 587 1.81 23.39 -1.37
CA LYS A 587 2.47 24.65 -1.77
C LYS A 587 3.94 24.68 -1.32
N GLU A 588 4.57 23.52 -1.33
CA GLU A 588 5.96 23.28 -0.97
C GLU A 588 6.34 23.63 0.47
N LYS A 589 5.40 23.87 1.38
CA LYS A 589 5.68 24.21 2.78
C LYS A 589 4.77 23.46 3.73
N ARG A 590 5.34 23.16 4.92
CA ARG A 590 4.62 22.63 6.07
C ARG A 590 4.69 23.59 7.24
N THR A 591 3.68 23.56 8.07
CA THR A 591 3.63 24.32 9.32
C THR A 591 4.00 23.42 10.48
N LEU A 592 5.08 23.73 11.14
CA LEU A 592 5.56 23.02 12.31
C LEU A 592 5.18 23.81 13.55
N TYR A 593 4.58 23.13 14.55
CA TYR A 593 4.24 23.65 15.86
C TYR A 593 5.06 22.92 16.89
N TYR A 594 5.63 23.66 17.87
CA TYR A 594 6.46 23.08 18.92
C TYR A 594 6.55 24.00 20.13
N TYR A 595 6.92 23.48 21.30
CA TYR A 595 7.44 24.29 22.41
C TYR A 595 8.96 24.26 22.39
N GLU A 596 9.58 25.40 22.57
CA GLU A 596 11.00 25.42 22.91
C GLU A 596 11.15 24.95 24.34
N ARG A 597 12.16 24.13 24.64
CA ARG A 597 12.40 23.67 26.01
C ARG A 597 12.48 24.86 26.96
N ASN A 598 11.82 24.74 28.09
CA ASN A 598 11.67 25.78 29.12
C ASN A 598 10.78 26.98 28.71
N ASN A 599 9.97 26.83 27.67
CA ASN A 599 9.01 27.86 27.26
C ASN A 599 7.63 27.20 27.02
N GLU A 600 6.57 27.75 27.59
CA GLU A 600 5.22 27.17 27.51
C GLU A 600 4.42 27.68 26.31
N ASN A 601 4.94 28.57 25.48
CA ASN A 601 4.24 29.10 24.34
C ASN A 601 4.52 28.28 23.07
N ILE A 602 3.48 27.91 22.34
CA ILE A 602 3.60 27.25 21.06
C ILE A 602 4.28 28.21 20.07
N LYS A 603 5.41 27.80 19.55
CA LYS A 603 6.06 28.42 18.40
C LYS A 603 5.56 27.80 17.12
N VAL A 604 5.53 28.60 16.05
CA VAL A 604 5.08 28.20 14.72
C VAL A 604 6.14 28.60 13.71
N VAL A 605 6.51 27.65 12.84
CA VAL A 605 7.43 27.92 11.72
C VAL A 605 6.90 27.23 10.47
N GLN A 606 7.01 27.92 9.33
CA GLN A 606 6.74 27.35 8.02
C GLN A 606 8.05 27.07 7.30
N THR A 607 8.19 25.86 6.76
CA THR A 607 9.41 25.45 6.07
C THR A 607 9.06 24.49 4.91
N ASP A 608 9.88 24.54 3.88
CA ASP A 608 9.84 23.58 2.77
C ASP A 608 10.86 22.42 2.96
N GLY A 609 11.64 22.43 4.04
CA GLY A 609 12.66 21.43 4.32
C GLY A 609 13.91 21.51 3.43
N LYS A 610 14.11 22.60 2.68
CA LYS A 610 15.32 22.80 1.89
C LYS A 610 16.54 22.98 2.81
N ASP A 611 16.40 23.84 3.78
CA ASP A 611 17.42 24.04 4.83
C ASP A 611 17.06 23.17 6.03
N MET A 612 18.08 22.58 6.66
CA MET A 612 17.90 21.80 7.88
C MET A 612 17.48 22.72 9.02
N LEU A 613 16.25 22.56 9.47
CA LEU A 613 15.72 23.24 10.65
C LEU A 613 15.88 22.33 11.86
N THR A 614 16.55 22.81 12.91
CA THR A 614 16.67 22.10 14.18
C THR A 614 15.88 22.81 15.28
N LEU A 615 15.05 22.05 15.99
CA LEU A 615 14.17 22.53 17.03
C LEU A 615 14.68 22.05 18.40
N ASN A 616 14.91 22.98 19.34
CA ASN A 616 15.20 22.64 20.72
C ASN A 616 13.90 22.32 21.46
N SER A 617 13.28 21.20 21.12
CA SER A 617 11.98 20.76 21.60
C SER A 617 11.99 19.26 21.82
N ASP A 618 11.12 18.80 22.70
CA ASP A 618 10.84 17.38 22.91
C ASP A 618 9.67 16.89 22.04
N TRP A 619 8.95 17.79 21.38
CA TRP A 619 7.86 17.42 20.49
C TRP A 619 7.70 18.38 19.32
N VAL A 620 7.11 17.89 18.25
CA VAL A 620 6.68 18.65 17.09
C VAL A 620 5.32 18.12 16.60
N ASN A 621 4.48 19.04 16.14
CA ASN A 621 3.27 18.72 15.40
C ASN A 621 3.36 19.33 14.00
N ILE A 622 2.95 18.58 13.00
CA ILE A 622 2.91 19.00 11.60
C ILE A 622 1.45 19.24 11.20
N ASP A 623 1.16 20.45 10.76
CA ASP A 623 -0.12 20.87 10.18
C ASP A 623 -1.36 20.58 11.04
N ASN A 624 -1.22 20.48 12.37
CA ASN A 624 -2.26 20.03 13.30
C ASN A 624 -2.80 18.61 12.99
N GLU A 625 -1.93 17.75 12.48
CA GLU A 625 -2.35 16.41 12.05
C GLU A 625 -1.48 15.29 12.62
N ILE A 626 -0.16 15.41 12.52
CA ILE A 626 0.77 14.41 13.03
C ILE A 626 1.66 15.03 14.09
N GLY A 627 1.70 14.40 15.27
CA GLY A 627 2.55 14.76 16.35
C GLY A 627 3.57 13.69 16.69
N VAL A 628 4.79 14.10 17.06
CA VAL A 628 5.84 13.19 17.54
C VAL A 628 6.50 13.76 18.78
N ILE A 629 6.69 12.92 19.79
CA ILE A 629 7.40 13.24 21.02
C ILE A 629 8.64 12.37 21.15
N GLY A 630 9.77 12.97 21.42
CA GLY A 630 11.04 12.28 21.68
C GLY A 630 11.63 12.69 23.02
N LEU A 631 11.55 11.81 24.02
CA LEU A 631 11.97 12.10 25.40
C LEU A 631 13.43 11.76 25.69
N ASN A 632 14.38 12.38 25.01
CA ASN A 632 15.81 12.06 25.23
C ASN A 632 16.74 13.26 25.35
N GLY A 633 16.21 14.47 25.44
CA GLY A 633 17.00 15.67 25.46
C GLY A 633 17.67 16.01 24.12
N LYS A 634 17.40 15.25 23.06
CA LYS A 634 17.92 15.51 21.71
C LYS A 634 17.10 16.61 21.04
N ARG A 635 17.59 17.15 19.92
CA ARG A 635 16.84 18.08 19.08
C ARG A 635 15.92 17.30 18.14
N ILE A 636 14.91 17.97 17.62
CA ILE A 636 14.13 17.50 16.47
C ILE A 636 14.69 18.22 15.25
N ALA A 637 14.84 17.52 14.13
CA ALA A 637 15.26 18.14 12.88
C ALA A 637 14.25 17.88 11.76
N PHE A 638 14.08 18.88 10.89
CA PHE A 638 13.26 18.80 9.68
C PHE A 638 14.06 19.37 8.51
N GLY A 639 14.26 18.57 7.47
CA GLY A 639 15.08 18.99 6.34
C GLY A 639 15.35 17.86 5.34
N ASP A 640 16.54 17.88 4.77
CA ASP A 640 16.99 16.89 3.77
C ASP A 640 15.98 16.72 2.62
N LYS A 641 15.46 17.85 2.11
CA LYS A 641 14.52 17.87 0.98
C LYS A 641 15.10 17.14 -0.23
N SER A 642 14.36 16.24 -0.77
CA SER A 642 14.74 15.46 -1.95
C SER A 642 13.56 15.30 -2.90
N THR A 643 13.88 15.17 -4.18
CA THR A 643 12.89 14.86 -5.22
C THR A 643 13.16 13.46 -5.73
N GLU A 644 12.17 12.61 -5.66
CA GLU A 644 12.22 11.25 -6.19
C GLU A 644 11.00 11.00 -7.06
N ASN A 645 11.23 10.70 -8.33
CA ASN A 645 10.18 10.41 -9.29
C ASN A 645 9.03 11.44 -9.26
N SER A 646 9.37 12.73 -9.21
CA SER A 646 8.45 13.87 -9.11
C SER A 646 7.75 14.08 -7.77
N ILE A 647 7.96 13.22 -6.77
CA ILE A 647 7.52 13.49 -5.40
C ILE A 647 8.61 14.21 -4.64
N ILE A 648 8.25 15.34 -4.04
CA ILE A 648 9.15 16.14 -3.23
C ILE A 648 8.85 15.87 -1.76
N THR A 649 9.87 15.44 -1.02
CA THR A 649 9.75 15.15 0.40
C THR A 649 10.84 15.84 1.20
N ALA A 650 10.49 16.27 2.41
CA ALA A 650 11.42 16.55 3.49
C ALA A 650 11.39 15.40 4.51
N LYS A 651 12.35 15.37 5.39
CA LYS A 651 12.48 14.33 6.41
C LYS A 651 12.35 14.91 7.80
N LEU A 652 11.50 14.32 8.61
CA LEU A 652 11.39 14.59 10.02
C LEU A 652 12.22 13.57 10.79
N TYR A 653 13.17 14.04 11.56
CA TYR A 653 13.95 13.27 12.52
C TYR A 653 13.53 13.65 13.93
N PRO A 654 12.68 12.88 14.62
CA PRO A 654 12.23 13.20 15.98
C PRO A 654 13.34 13.25 17.01
N MET A 655 14.45 12.60 16.72
CA MET A 655 15.65 12.62 17.56
C MET A 655 16.88 12.83 16.69
N PHE A 656 17.46 14.00 16.79
CA PHE A 656 18.60 14.41 15.98
C PHE A 656 19.75 14.91 16.84
N SER A 657 20.95 14.44 16.54
CA SER A 657 22.18 15.00 17.07
C SER A 657 23.27 14.97 16.00
N ASP A 658 23.99 16.05 15.86
CA ASP A 658 25.23 16.19 15.07
C ASP A 658 26.49 16.31 15.95
N GLU A 659 26.34 16.01 17.23
CA GLU A 659 27.44 15.97 18.19
C GLU A 659 28.25 14.69 17.99
N VAL A 660 29.53 14.87 17.70
CA VAL A 660 30.45 13.76 17.52
C VAL A 660 30.82 13.18 18.89
N ARG A 661 30.62 11.88 19.04
CA ARG A 661 30.95 11.17 20.28
C ARG A 661 31.63 9.83 20.02
N THR A 662 32.63 9.48 20.81
CA THR A 662 33.24 8.16 20.82
C THR A 662 32.54 7.29 21.84
N VAL A 663 32.22 6.07 21.45
CA VAL A 663 31.64 5.04 22.31
C VAL A 663 32.56 3.83 22.35
N CYS A 664 32.66 3.21 23.53
CA CYS A 664 33.47 2.02 23.74
C CYS A 664 32.66 0.74 23.50
N LYS A 665 33.36 -0.34 23.16
CA LYS A 665 32.74 -1.66 23.04
C LYS A 665 31.98 -2.02 24.32
N GLY A 666 30.72 -2.44 24.18
CA GLY A 666 29.84 -2.83 25.28
C GLY A 666 29.09 -1.65 25.93
N GLU A 667 29.39 -0.41 25.55
CA GLU A 667 28.71 0.77 26.05
C GLU A 667 27.29 0.89 25.52
N VAL A 668 26.36 1.36 26.37
CA VAL A 668 25.01 1.71 25.98
C VAL A 668 25.03 3.06 25.28
N VAL A 669 24.77 3.06 24.01
CA VAL A 669 24.76 4.24 23.16
C VAL A 669 23.56 5.13 23.46
N ASP A 670 22.38 4.55 23.45
CA ASP A 670 21.09 5.22 23.68
C ASP A 670 20.01 4.27 24.21
N LYS A 671 19.03 4.89 24.90
CA LYS A 671 17.73 4.33 25.25
C LYS A 671 16.68 5.33 24.77
N ARG A 672 16.15 5.13 23.56
CA ARG A 672 15.25 6.10 22.95
C ARG A 672 13.79 5.78 23.26
N ASN A 673 12.98 6.82 23.42
CA ASN A 673 11.52 6.76 23.58
C ASN A 673 10.90 7.72 22.59
N LEU A 674 10.17 7.19 21.60
CA LEU A 674 9.43 7.98 20.63
C LEU A 674 7.95 7.61 20.73
N VAL A 675 7.09 8.62 20.70
CA VAL A 675 5.65 8.42 20.65
C VAL A 675 5.07 9.26 19.52
N TYR A 676 4.39 8.61 18.62
CA TYR A 676 3.75 9.20 17.44
C TYR A 676 2.24 9.25 17.67
N TYR A 677 1.63 10.35 17.26
CA TYR A 677 0.19 10.56 17.31
C TYR A 677 -0.32 11.06 15.94
N ALA A 678 -1.47 10.59 15.53
CA ALA A 678 -2.17 11.07 14.34
C ALA A 678 -3.49 11.73 14.69
N ASN A 679 -4.04 12.54 13.80
CA ASN A 679 -5.27 13.31 14.02
C ASN A 679 -5.24 14.15 15.32
N ILE A 680 -4.14 14.81 15.58
CA ILE A 680 -3.91 15.54 16.81
C ILE A 680 -3.56 17.01 16.54
N SER A 681 -4.24 17.93 17.21
CA SER A 681 -3.89 19.35 17.14
C SER A 681 -2.59 19.67 17.89
N ALA A 682 -1.94 20.78 17.53
CA ALA A 682 -0.76 21.25 18.25
C ALA A 682 -1.08 21.56 19.73
N SER A 683 -2.27 22.06 20.03
CA SER A 683 -2.72 22.31 21.40
C SER A 683 -2.85 21.03 22.20
N ASP A 684 -3.46 19.99 21.61
CA ASP A 684 -3.60 18.71 22.30
C ASP A 684 -2.27 17.98 22.41
N MET A 685 -1.39 18.14 21.40
CA MET A 685 -0.02 17.66 21.46
C MET A 685 0.76 18.25 22.63
N GLY A 686 0.60 19.55 22.90
CA GLY A 686 1.16 20.20 24.08
C GLY A 686 0.68 19.56 25.39
N LYS A 687 -0.62 19.26 25.49
CA LYS A 687 -1.19 18.56 26.66
C LYS A 687 -0.65 17.13 26.78
N MET A 688 -0.54 16.40 25.68
CA MET A 688 0.03 15.05 25.68
C MET A 688 1.47 15.05 26.13
N SER A 689 2.28 16.00 25.63
CA SER A 689 3.69 16.09 25.99
C SER A 689 3.92 16.35 27.49
N GLN A 690 3.05 17.12 28.12
CA GLN A 690 3.11 17.40 29.58
C GLN A 690 2.76 16.18 30.44
N ARG A 691 1.91 15.29 29.93
CA ARG A 691 1.47 14.05 30.61
C ARG A 691 2.36 12.86 30.32
N LEU A 692 3.17 12.92 29.29
CA LEU A 692 4.06 11.85 28.91
C LEU A 692 5.25 11.73 29.85
N CYS A 693 5.54 10.53 30.32
CA CYS A 693 6.59 10.28 31.30
C CYS A 693 7.55 9.18 30.80
N SER A 694 8.84 9.51 30.73
CA SER A 694 9.87 8.50 30.50
C SER A 694 10.23 7.80 31.81
N LEU A 695 10.25 6.48 31.78
CA LEU A 695 10.57 5.63 32.94
C LEU A 695 12.04 5.20 33.00
N LYS A 696 12.90 5.70 32.11
CA LYS A 696 14.31 5.29 31.97
C LYS A 696 15.10 5.32 33.26
N GLN A 697 14.88 6.36 34.09
CA GLN A 697 15.59 6.53 35.34
C GLN A 697 15.02 5.71 36.50
N GLN A 698 13.78 5.26 36.34
CA GLN A 698 13.04 4.56 37.39
C GLN A 698 13.09 3.02 37.19
N LEU A 699 13.51 2.58 35.99
CA LEU A 699 13.62 1.17 35.63
C LEU A 699 15.04 0.66 35.84
N PRO A 700 15.21 -0.67 36.06
CA PRO A 700 16.51 -1.30 36.13
C PRO A 700 17.39 -1.05 34.90
N GLU A 701 18.70 -1.20 35.06
CA GLU A 701 19.62 -1.18 33.93
C GLU A 701 19.23 -2.24 32.90
N GLY A 702 19.30 -1.89 31.61
CA GLY A 702 18.87 -2.77 30.51
C GLY A 702 17.38 -2.68 30.21
N TRP A 703 16.59 -1.97 30.99
CA TRP A 703 15.18 -1.72 30.72
C TRP A 703 14.94 -0.33 30.14
N ASN A 704 13.87 -0.22 29.36
CA ASN A 704 13.37 1.07 28.87
C ASN A 704 11.84 1.09 28.96
N GLY A 705 11.23 2.25 29.13
CA GLY A 705 9.79 2.36 29.24
C GLY A 705 9.29 3.79 29.20
N VAL A 706 7.98 3.90 28.93
CA VAL A 706 7.27 5.16 28.84
C VAL A 706 5.82 5.01 29.29
N ILE A 707 5.29 6.07 29.85
CA ILE A 707 3.85 6.26 30.01
C ILE A 707 3.42 7.28 28.97
N ALA A 708 2.64 6.81 27.96
CA ALA A 708 2.19 7.61 26.83
C ALA A 708 0.69 7.91 26.95
N PRO A 709 0.27 9.16 27.16
CA PRO A 709 -1.13 9.52 27.26
C PRO A 709 -1.86 9.40 25.93
N ASP A 710 -3.14 9.14 25.99
CA ASP A 710 -4.10 9.34 24.90
C ASP A 710 -5.22 10.28 25.36
N SER A 711 -6.28 10.44 24.54
CA SER A 711 -7.41 11.31 24.86
C SER A 711 -8.27 10.81 26.04
N LEU A 712 -8.21 9.51 26.33
CA LEU A 712 -9.05 8.83 27.31
C LEU A 712 -8.27 8.28 28.50
N GLY A 713 -6.92 8.17 28.38
CA GLY A 713 -6.10 7.58 29.42
C GLY A 713 -4.61 7.63 29.09
N ALA A 714 -3.89 6.57 29.40
CA ALA A 714 -2.47 6.46 29.11
C ALA A 714 -2.05 4.99 28.89
N TYR A 715 -1.03 4.79 28.09
CA TYR A 715 -0.36 3.50 27.91
C TYR A 715 0.91 3.45 28.73
N LEU A 716 1.07 2.42 29.51
CA LEU A 716 2.35 2.02 30.08
C LEU A 716 3.00 1.01 29.12
N PHE A 717 4.19 1.33 28.62
CA PHE A 717 4.94 0.42 27.76
C PHE A 717 6.35 0.27 28.30
N ILE A 718 6.74 -0.95 28.63
CA ILE A 718 8.02 -1.28 29.25
C ILE A 718 8.65 -2.48 28.53
N SER A 719 9.93 -2.40 28.27
CA SER A 719 10.71 -3.51 27.69
C SER A 719 11.97 -3.76 28.49
N ASN A 720 12.27 -5.03 28.70
CA ASN A 720 13.53 -5.48 29.27
C ASN A 720 14.44 -5.94 28.11
N PHE A 721 15.44 -5.16 27.78
CA PHE A 721 16.31 -5.42 26.63
C PHE A 721 17.60 -6.16 27.01
N ASP A 722 18.15 -6.00 28.20
CA ASP A 722 19.44 -6.58 28.62
C ASP A 722 19.54 -6.60 30.15
N GLY A 723 18.43 -6.77 30.84
CA GLY A 723 18.35 -6.69 32.28
C GLY A 723 18.07 -8.02 32.96
N LYS A 724 18.53 -8.17 34.20
CA LYS A 724 18.13 -9.28 35.05
C LYS A 724 16.64 -9.19 35.38
N ILE A 725 16.04 -10.34 35.64
CA ILE A 725 14.68 -10.42 36.16
C ILE A 725 14.69 -9.89 37.57
N THR A 726 14.07 -8.76 37.83
CA THR A 726 13.91 -8.20 39.17
C THR A 726 12.47 -7.78 39.40
N GLU A 727 11.94 -7.96 40.61
CA GLU A 727 10.74 -7.27 41.02
C GLU A 727 11.04 -5.77 41.05
N HIS A 728 10.16 -4.99 40.48
CA HIS A 728 10.33 -3.56 40.43
C HIS A 728 9.06 -2.82 40.83
N THR A 729 9.25 -1.71 41.58
CA THR A 729 8.17 -0.84 42.00
C THR A 729 8.29 0.51 41.29
N ILE A 730 7.25 0.95 40.63
CA ILE A 730 7.13 2.31 40.11
C ILE A 730 6.08 3.01 40.95
N GLY A 731 6.47 4.04 41.64
CA GLY A 731 5.63 4.62 42.69
C GLY A 731 5.34 3.60 43.78
N ASN A 732 4.08 3.33 44.08
CA ASN A 732 3.64 2.34 45.06
C ASN A 732 3.24 1.00 44.45
N VAL A 733 3.55 0.78 43.16
CA VAL A 733 3.09 -0.37 42.40
C VAL A 733 4.23 -1.32 42.12
N GLN A 734 4.04 -2.57 42.53
CA GLN A 734 4.93 -3.67 42.20
C GLN A 734 4.57 -4.25 40.83
N TYR A 735 5.49 -4.21 39.88
CA TYR A 735 5.27 -4.78 38.54
C TYR A 735 5.62 -6.27 38.51
N PRO A 736 4.88 -7.07 37.74
CA PRO A 736 5.29 -8.42 37.46
C PRO A 736 6.59 -8.38 36.64
N LEU A 737 7.42 -9.38 36.87
CA LEU A 737 8.72 -9.56 36.23
C LEU A 737 8.59 -9.62 34.71
N VAL A 738 9.34 -8.75 34.04
CA VAL A 738 9.53 -8.81 32.60
C VAL A 738 10.86 -9.50 32.34
N LYS A 739 10.84 -10.68 31.74
CA LYS A 739 12.06 -11.41 31.38
C LYS A 739 12.86 -10.69 30.31
N ASP A 740 14.14 -11.02 30.19
CA ASP A 740 14.96 -10.49 29.10
C ASP A 740 14.31 -10.76 27.73
N GLY A 741 14.20 -9.74 26.90
CA GLY A 741 13.52 -9.76 25.60
C GLY A 741 12.01 -9.62 25.65
N GLU A 742 11.36 -9.56 26.80
CA GLU A 742 9.91 -9.41 26.91
C GLU A 742 9.49 -7.93 27.03
N THR A 743 8.26 -7.66 26.64
CA THR A 743 7.60 -6.36 26.75
C THR A 743 6.31 -6.42 27.54
N LEU A 744 6.03 -5.32 28.22
CA LEU A 744 4.80 -5.09 28.94
C LEU A 744 4.13 -3.85 28.36
N GLY A 745 2.94 -3.99 27.83
CA GLY A 745 2.11 -2.87 27.39
C GLY A 745 0.78 -2.90 28.12
N MET A 746 0.38 -1.78 28.70
CA MET A 746 -0.81 -1.68 29.56
C MET A 746 -1.51 -0.36 29.34
N TRP A 747 -2.84 -0.32 29.33
CA TRP A 747 -3.66 0.90 29.20
C TRP A 747 -4.56 1.14 30.44
N ALA A 748 -4.89 2.40 30.70
CA ALA A 748 -5.79 2.82 31.74
C ALA A 748 -6.63 4.03 31.33
N PRO A 749 -7.88 4.19 31.83
CA PRO A 749 -8.75 5.31 31.50
C PRO A 749 -8.23 6.66 32.00
N VAL A 750 -8.88 7.76 31.62
CA VAL A 750 -8.40 9.16 31.76
C VAL A 750 -7.79 9.50 33.10
N PHE A 751 -8.32 8.96 34.15
CA PHE A 751 -7.82 9.17 35.50
C PHE A 751 -7.06 7.97 36.05
N ASN A 752 -6.85 6.95 35.24
CA ASN A 752 -6.24 5.67 35.55
C ASN A 752 -5.38 5.20 34.39
N VAL A 753 -4.39 4.36 34.64
CA VAL A 753 -3.50 3.79 33.62
C VAL A 753 -3.95 2.40 33.23
N GLU A 754 -4.05 2.15 31.93
CA GLU A 754 -4.40 0.85 31.36
C GLU A 754 -3.19 0.02 31.00
N THR A 755 -3.25 -1.26 31.20
CA THR A 755 -2.10 -2.11 31.18
C THR A 755 -2.33 -3.32 30.30
N TYR A 756 -1.62 -3.44 29.20
CA TYR A 756 -1.60 -4.60 28.33
C TYR A 756 -0.27 -5.34 28.47
N ILE A 757 -0.33 -6.62 28.74
CA ILE A 757 0.86 -7.47 28.78
C ILE A 757 0.82 -8.38 27.57
N SER A 758 1.78 -8.18 26.67
CA SER A 758 1.97 -9.04 25.53
C SER A 758 2.82 -10.24 25.91
N ASN A 759 2.46 -11.37 25.35
CA ASN A 759 3.25 -12.59 25.56
C ASN A 759 3.28 -13.47 24.32
N SER A 760 4.46 -13.97 24.01
CA SER A 760 4.76 -14.81 22.86
C SER A 760 4.17 -16.23 22.90
N HIS A 761 3.49 -16.64 23.96
CA HIS A 761 3.16 -18.04 24.13
C HIS A 761 1.65 -18.31 24.24
N SER A 762 1.19 -19.08 23.28
CA SER A 762 -0.01 -19.92 23.22
C SER A 762 -1.28 -19.51 23.99
N THR A 763 -2.27 -19.10 23.23
CA THR A 763 -3.70 -18.92 23.60
C THR A 763 -4.40 -20.20 24.11
N ALA A 764 -3.70 -21.31 24.33
CA ALA A 764 -4.30 -22.62 24.65
C ALA A 764 -4.75 -22.76 26.12
N LYS A 765 -4.57 -21.76 26.98
CA LYS A 765 -4.82 -21.89 28.42
C LYS A 765 -6.25 -21.59 28.84
N PHE A 766 -6.94 -20.73 28.10
CA PHE A 766 -8.35 -20.43 28.41
C PHE A 766 -9.14 -20.11 27.14
N THR A 767 -10.47 -20.18 27.26
CA THR A 767 -11.41 -19.72 26.24
C THR A 767 -12.25 -18.60 26.84
N LEU A 768 -12.38 -17.49 26.12
CA LEU A 768 -13.37 -16.45 26.40
C LEU A 768 -14.71 -16.90 25.81
N GLU A 769 -15.69 -17.21 26.64
CA GLU A 769 -17.04 -17.56 26.19
C GLU A 769 -17.87 -16.29 25.90
N HIS A 770 -17.69 -15.28 26.74
CA HIS A 770 -18.26 -13.96 26.53
C HIS A 770 -17.33 -12.89 27.08
N ASN A 771 -17.20 -11.79 26.35
CA ASN A 771 -16.52 -10.60 26.83
C ASN A 771 -17.39 -9.39 26.50
N ARG A 772 -18.08 -8.87 27.48
CA ARG A 772 -18.99 -7.73 27.35
C ARG A 772 -18.50 -6.60 28.24
N SER A 773 -18.49 -5.40 27.69
CA SER A 773 -18.22 -4.19 28.44
C SER A 773 -19.28 -3.14 28.13
N PHE A 774 -19.48 -2.21 29.04
CA PHE A 774 -20.20 -0.98 28.79
C PHE A 774 -19.33 0.10 28.17
N GLY A 775 -18.02 -0.17 27.99
CA GLY A 775 -17.02 0.65 27.35
C GLY A 775 -16.07 -0.22 26.52
N GLN A 776 -15.07 -0.80 27.14
CA GLN A 776 -14.09 -1.67 26.49
C GLN A 776 -14.12 -3.08 27.09
N PRO A 777 -13.87 -4.13 26.30
CA PRO A 777 -13.81 -5.49 26.82
C PRO A 777 -12.62 -5.68 27.75
N ILE A 778 -12.71 -6.65 28.68
CA ILE A 778 -11.55 -7.09 29.48
C ILE A 778 -10.53 -7.69 28.54
N ASN A 779 -9.30 -7.20 28.61
CA ASN A 779 -8.19 -7.70 27.81
C ASN A 779 -7.42 -8.77 28.57
N PHE A 780 -7.13 -9.89 27.90
CA PHE A 780 -6.44 -11.01 28.47
C PHE A 780 -5.12 -11.30 27.74
N PHE A 781 -4.05 -11.43 28.50
CA PHE A 781 -2.71 -11.72 27.99
C PHE A 781 -2.12 -12.89 28.76
N ILE A 782 -1.29 -13.68 28.06
CA ILE A 782 -0.62 -14.82 28.66
C ILE A 782 0.85 -14.49 28.88
N LYS A 783 1.35 -14.70 30.08
CA LYS A 783 2.77 -14.53 30.41
C LYS A 783 3.27 -15.79 31.14
N GLY A 784 4.08 -16.59 30.43
CA GLY A 784 4.54 -17.89 30.96
C GLY A 784 3.36 -18.78 31.34
N ASP A 785 3.24 -19.10 32.63
CA ASP A 785 2.12 -19.86 33.15
C ASP A 785 0.97 -19.02 33.67
N ASN A 786 1.09 -17.70 33.61
CA ASN A 786 0.09 -16.76 34.11
C ASN A 786 -0.70 -16.14 32.96
N VAL A 787 -1.97 -15.83 33.26
CA VAL A 787 -2.81 -14.97 32.40
C VAL A 787 -3.00 -13.66 33.11
N ILE A 788 -2.83 -12.56 32.40
CA ILE A 788 -3.03 -11.23 32.93
C ILE A 788 -4.26 -10.65 32.24
N ALA A 789 -5.14 -10.07 33.03
CA ALA A 789 -6.36 -9.44 32.54
C ALA A 789 -6.40 -7.98 33.00
N SER A 790 -6.86 -7.09 32.12
CA SER A 790 -7.04 -5.68 32.43
C SER A 790 -8.36 -5.16 31.89
N SER A 791 -8.95 -4.19 32.56
CA SER A 791 -10.17 -3.54 32.11
C SER A 791 -10.18 -2.07 32.49
N ASP A 792 -10.88 -1.25 31.71
CA ASP A 792 -10.93 0.19 31.83
C ASP A 792 -12.26 0.73 32.32
N SER A 793 -13.22 -0.11 32.51
CA SER A 793 -14.57 0.32 32.87
C SER A 793 -15.35 -0.83 33.45
N GLU A 794 -16.58 -0.56 33.79
CA GLU A 794 -17.53 -1.61 34.12
C GLU A 794 -17.60 -2.62 33.00
N SER A 795 -16.98 -3.77 33.21
CA SER A 795 -16.86 -4.83 32.21
C SER A 795 -16.99 -6.20 32.85
N MET A 796 -17.36 -7.15 32.04
CA MET A 796 -17.59 -8.53 32.50
C MET A 796 -17.11 -9.51 31.44
N ALA A 797 -16.33 -10.51 31.90
CA ALA A 797 -15.88 -11.58 31.04
C ALA A 797 -16.17 -12.96 31.69
N TYR A 798 -16.54 -13.91 30.85
CA TYR A 798 -16.68 -15.31 31.23
C TYR A 798 -15.47 -16.08 30.71
N VAL A 799 -14.69 -16.65 31.62
CA VAL A 799 -13.44 -17.31 31.32
C VAL A 799 -13.54 -18.79 31.71
N LYS A 800 -13.24 -19.68 30.77
CA LYS A 800 -13.11 -21.11 31.00
C LYS A 800 -11.66 -21.53 30.84
N ALA A 801 -11.06 -22.01 31.93
CA ALA A 801 -9.69 -22.49 31.92
C ALA A 801 -9.59 -23.84 31.21
N ARG A 802 -8.71 -23.98 30.25
CA ARG A 802 -8.41 -25.28 29.60
C ARG A 802 -7.33 -26.09 30.34
N LYS A 803 -6.48 -25.40 31.07
CA LYS A 803 -5.40 -25.94 31.90
C LYS A 803 -5.43 -25.19 33.24
N ASN A 804 -4.75 -25.73 34.26
CA ASN A 804 -4.52 -24.95 35.48
C ASN A 804 -3.80 -23.65 35.12
N THR A 805 -4.44 -22.54 35.49
CA THR A 805 -4.02 -21.21 35.04
C THR A 805 -4.13 -20.22 36.19
N THR A 806 -3.14 -19.37 36.36
CA THR A 806 -3.23 -18.20 37.27
C THR A 806 -3.55 -16.99 36.44
N ILE A 807 -4.63 -16.29 36.79
CA ILE A 807 -4.98 -15.00 36.18
C ILE A 807 -4.57 -13.90 37.16
N ILE A 808 -3.79 -12.96 36.66
CA ILE A 808 -3.37 -11.75 37.38
C ILE A 808 -4.19 -10.61 36.82
N MET A 809 -5.08 -10.05 37.65
CA MET A 809 -5.86 -8.87 37.30
C MET A 809 -5.08 -7.62 37.70
N ALA A 810 -5.04 -6.67 36.80
CA ALA A 810 -4.46 -5.35 37.03
C ALA A 810 -5.55 -4.27 36.78
N VAL A 811 -5.92 -3.53 37.82
CA VAL A 811 -6.86 -2.43 37.74
C VAL A 811 -6.21 -1.18 38.30
N CYS A 812 -6.19 -0.10 37.57
CA CYS A 812 -5.66 1.16 38.02
C CYS A 812 -6.73 2.04 38.65
N VAL A 813 -6.40 2.63 39.76
CA VAL A 813 -7.27 3.51 40.56
C VAL A 813 -6.55 4.82 40.84
N ASP A 814 -7.26 5.92 40.82
CA ASP A 814 -6.81 7.23 41.28
C ASP A 814 -5.54 7.80 40.60
N ASN A 815 -5.65 8.24 39.33
CA ASN A 815 -4.62 8.99 38.60
C ASN A 815 -3.22 8.37 38.61
N MET A 816 -3.11 7.04 38.55
CA MET A 816 -1.85 6.29 38.59
C MET A 816 -1.22 6.17 40.00
N GLU A 817 -1.80 6.68 41.03
CA GLU A 817 -1.24 6.54 42.36
C GLU A 817 -1.41 5.14 42.95
N LYS A 818 -2.34 4.35 42.40
CA LYS A 818 -2.62 3.01 42.92
C LYS A 818 -3.05 2.00 41.84
N LEU A 819 -2.18 1.05 41.56
CA LEU A 819 -2.50 -0.15 40.76
C LEU A 819 -2.88 -1.29 41.72
N VAL A 820 -4.09 -1.79 41.58
CA VAL A 820 -4.55 -2.99 42.33
C VAL A 820 -4.24 -4.22 41.50
N ILE A 821 -3.31 -5.03 41.98
CA ILE A 821 -2.97 -6.33 41.36
C ILE A 821 -3.40 -7.44 42.30
N ARG A 822 -4.23 -8.35 41.78
CA ARG A 822 -4.62 -9.56 42.52
C ARG A 822 -4.53 -10.76 41.60
N ASP A 823 -4.11 -11.86 42.13
CA ASP A 823 -4.07 -13.14 41.41
C ASP A 823 -5.15 -14.10 41.92
N PHE A 824 -5.68 -14.88 41.00
CA PHE A 824 -6.56 -16.02 41.32
C PHE A 824 -6.25 -17.22 40.44
N LYS A 825 -6.40 -18.42 41.02
CA LYS A 825 -6.06 -19.66 40.37
C LYS A 825 -7.31 -20.38 39.88
N LEU A 826 -7.29 -20.77 38.61
CA LEU A 826 -8.32 -21.58 37.99
C LEU A 826 -7.80 -22.97 37.74
N LYS A 827 -8.62 -23.97 38.06
CA LYS A 827 -8.38 -25.37 37.68
C LYS A 827 -8.85 -25.63 36.26
N ALA A 828 -8.24 -26.58 35.57
CA ALA A 828 -8.67 -27.00 34.24
C ALA A 828 -10.17 -27.36 34.25
N GLY A 829 -10.92 -26.81 33.30
CA GLY A 829 -12.38 -26.96 33.20
C GLY A 829 -13.21 -25.98 34.03
N GLN A 830 -12.60 -25.22 34.93
CA GLN A 830 -13.31 -24.22 35.74
C GLN A 830 -13.73 -23.03 34.89
N THR A 831 -14.96 -22.57 35.03
CA THR A 831 -15.49 -21.34 34.46
C THR A 831 -15.68 -20.33 35.58
N VAL A 832 -15.30 -19.07 35.33
CA VAL A 832 -15.51 -17.96 36.24
C VAL A 832 -16.02 -16.75 35.48
N THR A 833 -16.78 -15.90 36.20
CA THR A 833 -17.11 -14.57 35.72
C THR A 833 -16.18 -13.56 36.40
N ILE A 834 -15.52 -12.76 35.62
CA ILE A 834 -14.72 -11.63 36.08
C ILE A 834 -15.55 -10.37 35.85
N LYS A 835 -15.83 -9.61 36.86
CA LYS A 835 -16.55 -8.33 36.78
C LYS A 835 -15.65 -7.22 37.30
N VAL A 836 -15.52 -6.15 36.52
CA VAL A 836 -14.84 -4.91 36.92
C VAL A 836 -15.91 -3.86 37.17
N GLU A 837 -15.89 -3.28 38.34
CA GLU A 837 -16.85 -2.27 38.78
C GLU A 837 -16.19 -1.35 39.82
N ASN A 838 -16.39 -0.02 39.68
CA ASN A 838 -15.88 1.00 40.61
C ASN A 838 -14.36 0.94 40.86
N GLY A 839 -13.59 0.61 39.87
CA GLY A 839 -12.12 0.54 39.96
C GLY A 839 -11.58 -0.66 40.75
N ASP A 840 -12.39 -1.65 41.02
CA ASP A 840 -12.01 -2.95 41.60
C ASP A 840 -12.60 -4.08 40.74
N PHE A 841 -12.19 -5.30 40.99
CA PHE A 841 -12.74 -6.46 40.29
C PHE A 841 -13.13 -7.57 41.22
N MET A 842 -14.16 -8.29 40.82
CA MET A 842 -14.67 -9.50 41.47
C MET A 842 -14.54 -10.69 40.57
N VAL A 843 -14.24 -11.84 41.19
CA VAL A 843 -14.26 -13.16 40.53
C VAL A 843 -15.37 -13.97 41.13
N MET A 844 -16.37 -14.32 40.32
CA MET A 844 -17.57 -15.07 40.76
C MET A 844 -17.62 -16.44 40.08
#